data_91fea89e51e9637e6c0fdac17f7376c0
#
_entry.id   91fea89e51e9637e6c0fdac17f7376c0
#
_cell.length_a   1.000
_cell.length_b   1.000
_cell.length_c   1.000
_cell.angle_alpha   90.00
_cell.angle_beta   90.00
_cell.angle_gamma   90.00
#
_symmetry.space_group_name_H-M   'P 1'
#
loop_
_entity.id
_entity.type
_entity.pdbx_description
1 polymer ?
#
loop_
_entity_poly.entity_id
_entity_poly.type
_entity_poly.pdbx_seq_one_letter_code
_entity_poly.pdbx_strand_id
1 'polypeptide(L)'
;MAMNFLKAMFGNYSKREVKRVQPIADKVLALEEKYEKMSESELKNQTALLKERLAAGETLDDILPDAFAACREASWRVLGMKHFPVQVIGGIVLHQGRIAEMKTGEGKTLVATLPAYLNALTGNGVHIVTVNDYLARRDSEWMGKLYKYLGLTVGLITHDLDNPLRKEAYAADITYGTNNELGFDYLRDNMVVYKEQKVQRGHAFGIVDEVDSILIDEARTPLIISGQGDKSTDLYEKADAFAKTLKIERFTELDAKEDLEEYYAENGIDYVVDEKQKTATLTQSGVKKAEEYFGLENLTDPDNLEIQHHVNQAIKANGVMKLDVDYVVKDDEVIIVDEFTGRLMYGRRFNEGLHQAIEAKEGVKVQSESKTLATITFQNYFRLYSKLSGMTGTGETESEEFQEIYKLDVVEIPTNKPVIRRDLPDSVFKTERGKFNAVIDQIAEVHEKGQPVLVGTISIEKSELLSKMLKRRGIAHNVLNAKQHEKEAEIIAQAGKFGAVTIATNMAGRGTDIILGGNAEYMAKASMRKQGYPEEMIEEATGYAETDDEEILEARKTFQDLNEKYKEEIKDEADRVREAGGLMIIGTERHESRRIDNQLRGRSGRQGDPGVSRFFLSTEDDLMRLFGGDRMRAMMERMNVEEDAPIENKMLTSIIESSQEKVELRNFGIRKDVLQYDDVLNRQREIIYGQRDQVLNGEDLHDTVLKMVSDSIDTSIKHYLPEGPRENWNYPSLIEYYKGWLITDEEKYKLDKDELEEMEAEEIGQHIIDDALEVFKANEELLPAETIREMERVYLLKAVDTHWMAHIDAMDQLKSGIRLRSYGQHDPVVEYRLEGFDMFDEMIENIREDTMKMMLIMPKRVYEIQKRQEAIEEARKAAEKQAAAAHQVMLNNGEEQPKANPVQAALKREQVAKPTKTSGDGTDTANKTVRKGKKIGRNDPCPCGSGKKYKKCCGRDA
;
A
#
# COMPACT_ATOMS: atom_id res chain seq x y z
N MET A 1 25.36 27.24 -13.36
CA MET A 1 25.60 28.19 -14.50
C MET A 1 25.55 27.51 -15.86
N ALA A 2 26.19 26.38 -16.08
CA ALA A 2 26.16 25.68 -17.40
C ALA A 2 24.74 25.20 -17.81
N MET A 3 23.98 24.69 -16.86
CA MET A 3 22.60 24.21 -17.10
C MET A 3 21.63 25.34 -17.45
N ASN A 4 21.75 26.51 -16.83
CA ASN A 4 20.97 27.70 -17.18
C ASN A 4 21.34 28.29 -18.55
N PHE A 5 22.60 28.12 -18.99
CA PHE A 5 23.05 28.53 -20.33
C PHE A 5 22.52 27.59 -21.41
N LEU A 6 22.47 26.28 -21.11
CA LEU A 6 21.87 25.29 -22.02
C LEU A 6 20.34 25.45 -22.11
N LYS A 7 19.65 25.69 -20.98
CA LYS A 7 18.21 26.03 -20.97
C LYS A 7 17.90 27.32 -21.79
N ALA A 8 18.79 28.30 -21.72
CA ALA A 8 18.63 29.53 -22.50
C ALA A 8 18.87 29.30 -24.03
N MET A 9 19.77 28.37 -24.38
CA MET A 9 20.16 28.11 -25.78
C MET A 9 19.21 27.12 -26.49
N PHE A 10 18.63 26.13 -25.77
CA PHE A 10 17.76 25.09 -26.34
C PHE A 10 16.27 25.28 -26.05
N GLY A 11 15.89 26.32 -25.26
CA GLY A 11 14.51 26.55 -24.81
C GLY A 11 14.04 25.57 -23.74
N ASN A 12 12.91 25.89 -23.08
CA ASN A 12 12.29 24.97 -22.11
C ASN A 12 11.72 23.76 -22.87
N TYR A 13 12.09 22.55 -22.42
CA TYR A 13 11.63 21.26 -22.97
C TYR A 13 10.10 21.23 -23.09
N SER A 14 9.38 21.54 -22.00
CA SER A 14 7.93 21.54 -21.98
C SER A 14 7.31 22.47 -23.01
N LYS A 15 7.89 23.66 -23.25
CA LYS A 15 7.39 24.59 -24.29
C LYS A 15 7.51 24.01 -25.70
N ARG A 16 8.55 23.24 -26.01
CA ARG A 16 8.71 22.58 -27.30
C ARG A 16 7.68 21.46 -27.45
N GLU A 17 7.48 20.67 -26.44
CA GLU A 17 6.52 19.57 -26.45
C GLU A 17 5.08 20.08 -26.55
N VAL A 18 4.72 21.13 -25.80
CA VAL A 18 3.42 21.81 -25.95
C VAL A 18 3.21 22.29 -27.39
N LYS A 19 4.23 22.91 -28.03
CA LYS A 19 4.14 23.30 -29.44
C LYS A 19 3.99 22.12 -30.40
N ARG A 20 4.57 20.95 -30.05
CA ARG A 20 4.43 19.72 -30.86
C ARG A 20 3.03 19.14 -30.76
N VAL A 21 2.40 19.22 -29.59
CA VAL A 21 1.06 18.71 -29.32
C VAL A 21 -0.04 19.68 -29.80
N GLN A 22 0.24 20.99 -29.85
CA GLN A 22 -0.71 22.05 -30.24
C GLN A 22 -1.49 21.75 -31.52
N PRO A 23 -0.86 21.29 -32.64
CA PRO A 23 -1.61 21.01 -33.87
C PRO A 23 -2.66 19.88 -33.70
N ILE A 24 -2.43 18.94 -32.79
CA ILE A 24 -3.40 17.88 -32.50
C ILE A 24 -4.57 18.47 -31.71
N ALA A 25 -4.28 19.29 -30.69
CA ALA A 25 -5.28 19.99 -29.93
C ALA A 25 -6.14 20.92 -30.83
N ASP A 26 -5.51 21.62 -31.75
CA ASP A 26 -6.22 22.49 -32.71
C ASP A 26 -7.19 21.68 -33.59
N LYS A 27 -6.84 20.46 -34.02
CA LYS A 27 -7.75 19.55 -34.71
C LYS A 27 -8.95 19.17 -33.88
N VAL A 28 -8.75 18.86 -32.58
CA VAL A 28 -9.85 18.57 -31.65
C VAL A 28 -10.80 19.76 -31.54
N LEU A 29 -10.24 20.95 -31.32
CA LEU A 29 -11.03 22.19 -31.19
C LEU A 29 -11.78 22.57 -32.48
N ALA A 30 -11.19 22.32 -33.65
CA ALA A 30 -11.82 22.55 -34.94
C ALA A 30 -13.07 21.67 -35.18
N LEU A 31 -13.20 20.56 -34.48
CA LEU A 31 -14.38 19.68 -34.55
C LEU A 31 -15.55 20.14 -33.67
N GLU A 32 -15.39 21.21 -32.88
CA GLU A 32 -16.39 21.66 -31.89
C GLU A 32 -17.77 21.87 -32.53
N GLU A 33 -17.86 22.64 -33.62
CA GLU A 33 -19.14 22.89 -34.31
C GLU A 33 -19.81 21.61 -34.84
N LYS A 34 -19.02 20.61 -35.26
CA LYS A 34 -19.55 19.34 -35.76
C LYS A 34 -20.25 18.60 -34.62
N TYR A 35 -19.61 18.48 -33.44
CA TYR A 35 -20.15 17.73 -32.32
C TYR A 35 -21.25 18.47 -31.56
N GLU A 36 -21.20 19.79 -31.49
CA GLU A 36 -22.26 20.63 -30.89
C GLU A 36 -23.58 20.49 -31.64
N LYS A 37 -23.54 20.32 -32.97
CA LYS A 37 -24.74 20.15 -33.81
C LYS A 37 -25.32 18.73 -33.78
N MET A 38 -24.63 17.76 -33.22
CA MET A 38 -25.14 16.39 -33.11
C MET A 38 -26.29 16.27 -32.15
N SER A 39 -27.27 15.47 -32.51
CA SER A 39 -28.32 15.03 -31.57
C SER A 39 -27.75 14.17 -30.46
N GLU A 40 -28.50 13.99 -29.40
CA GLU A 40 -28.08 13.17 -28.27
C GLU A 40 -27.77 11.72 -28.69
N SER A 41 -28.63 11.14 -29.55
CA SER A 41 -28.43 9.78 -30.06
C SER A 41 -27.20 9.65 -30.97
N GLU A 42 -26.93 10.66 -31.78
CA GLU A 42 -25.73 10.66 -32.64
C GLU A 42 -24.45 10.77 -31.81
N LEU A 43 -24.44 11.60 -30.75
CA LEU A 43 -23.29 11.73 -29.88
C LEU A 43 -23.02 10.44 -29.08
N LYS A 44 -24.07 9.81 -28.52
CA LYS A 44 -23.95 8.52 -27.83
C LYS A 44 -23.45 7.41 -28.76
N ASN A 45 -23.86 7.43 -30.04
CA ASN A 45 -23.43 6.43 -31.04
C ASN A 45 -21.96 6.61 -31.49
N GLN A 46 -21.31 7.72 -31.15
CA GLN A 46 -19.89 7.93 -31.52
C GLN A 46 -18.99 6.84 -30.97
N THR A 47 -19.25 6.34 -29.78
CA THR A 47 -18.48 5.24 -29.16
C THR A 47 -18.49 3.99 -30.04
N ALA A 48 -19.65 3.59 -30.55
CA ALA A 48 -19.75 2.44 -31.45
C ALA A 48 -18.99 2.68 -32.77
N LEU A 49 -19.15 3.86 -33.38
CA LEU A 49 -18.45 4.23 -34.62
C LEU A 49 -16.93 4.26 -34.44
N LEU A 50 -16.43 4.76 -33.31
CA LEU A 50 -15.00 4.79 -33.03
C LEU A 50 -14.43 3.39 -32.77
N LYS A 51 -15.21 2.51 -32.09
CA LYS A 51 -14.84 1.08 -31.94
C LYS A 51 -14.80 0.36 -33.29
N GLU A 52 -15.73 0.65 -34.21
CA GLU A 52 -15.72 0.10 -35.57
C GLU A 52 -14.48 0.56 -36.36
N ARG A 53 -14.07 1.84 -36.24
CA ARG A 53 -12.87 2.36 -36.90
C ARG A 53 -11.60 1.68 -36.38
N LEU A 54 -11.51 1.45 -35.05
CA LEU A 54 -10.41 0.67 -34.47
C LEU A 54 -10.40 -0.78 -34.99
N ALA A 55 -11.55 -1.42 -35.07
CA ALA A 55 -11.68 -2.77 -35.62
C ALA A 55 -11.31 -2.83 -37.13
N ALA A 56 -11.51 -1.74 -37.84
CA ALA A 56 -11.10 -1.58 -39.23
C ALA A 56 -9.59 -1.34 -39.42
N GLY A 57 -8.82 -1.15 -38.33
CA GLY A 57 -7.35 -1.04 -38.33
C GLY A 57 -6.82 0.38 -38.15
N GLU A 58 -7.67 1.38 -37.88
CA GLU A 58 -7.20 2.70 -37.47
C GLU A 58 -6.54 2.63 -36.08
N THR A 59 -5.57 3.49 -35.82
CA THR A 59 -4.89 3.58 -34.51
C THR A 59 -5.66 4.49 -33.54
N LEU A 60 -5.33 4.42 -32.25
CA LEU A 60 -5.84 5.37 -31.26
C LEU A 60 -5.49 6.82 -31.60
N ASP A 61 -4.32 7.07 -32.18
CA ASP A 61 -3.89 8.41 -32.60
C ASP A 61 -4.73 8.94 -33.79
N ASP A 62 -5.17 8.08 -34.69
CA ASP A 62 -6.01 8.46 -35.83
C ASP A 62 -7.40 8.91 -35.38
N ILE A 63 -7.98 8.21 -34.39
CA ILE A 63 -9.33 8.51 -33.88
C ILE A 63 -9.33 9.54 -32.72
N LEU A 64 -8.15 9.89 -32.18
CA LEU A 64 -8.01 10.80 -31.03
C LEU A 64 -8.76 12.13 -31.22
N PRO A 65 -8.68 12.84 -32.38
CA PRO A 65 -9.38 14.11 -32.51
C PRO A 65 -10.92 13.98 -32.38
N ASP A 66 -11.50 12.95 -32.99
CA ASP A 66 -12.94 12.70 -32.91
C ASP A 66 -13.36 12.21 -31.50
N ALA A 67 -12.58 11.32 -30.88
CA ALA A 67 -12.85 10.82 -29.52
C ALA A 67 -12.80 11.95 -28.48
N PHE A 68 -11.78 12.81 -28.53
CA PHE A 68 -11.65 13.95 -27.62
C PHE A 68 -12.76 14.98 -27.84
N ALA A 69 -13.12 15.25 -29.10
CA ALA A 69 -14.22 16.17 -29.42
C ALA A 69 -15.58 15.62 -28.91
N ALA A 70 -15.84 14.33 -29.08
CA ALA A 70 -17.04 13.67 -28.55
C ALA A 70 -17.08 13.72 -27.01
N CYS A 71 -15.99 13.39 -26.34
CA CYS A 71 -15.88 13.44 -24.88
C CYS A 71 -16.06 14.88 -24.36
N ARG A 72 -15.46 15.87 -25.04
CA ARG A 72 -15.57 17.28 -24.67
C ARG A 72 -16.98 17.81 -24.77
N GLU A 73 -17.72 17.47 -25.83
CA GLU A 73 -19.13 17.85 -26.00
C GLU A 73 -20.03 17.10 -25.01
N ALA A 74 -19.81 15.80 -24.82
CA ALA A 74 -20.54 15.03 -23.82
C ALA A 74 -20.35 15.59 -22.38
N SER A 75 -19.12 16.00 -22.05
CA SER A 75 -18.81 16.65 -20.77
C SER A 75 -19.58 17.95 -20.59
N TRP A 76 -19.70 18.75 -21.64
CA TRP A 76 -20.49 19.97 -21.60
C TRP A 76 -21.98 19.67 -21.34
N ARG A 77 -22.55 18.68 -22.04
CA ARG A 77 -23.99 18.35 -21.90
C ARG A 77 -24.33 17.70 -20.57
N VAL A 78 -23.44 16.84 -20.05
CA VAL A 78 -23.72 16.03 -18.86
C VAL A 78 -23.28 16.72 -17.57
N LEU A 79 -22.08 17.33 -17.58
CA LEU A 79 -21.45 17.92 -16.40
C LEU A 79 -21.53 19.45 -16.37
N GLY A 80 -21.94 20.10 -17.47
CA GLY A 80 -21.87 21.55 -17.61
C GLY A 80 -20.44 22.11 -17.69
N MET A 81 -19.45 21.25 -17.93
CA MET A 81 -18.02 21.59 -17.96
C MET A 81 -17.44 21.29 -19.32
N LYS A 82 -16.95 22.32 -20.01
CA LYS A 82 -16.30 22.19 -21.31
C LYS A 82 -14.79 22.28 -21.11
N HIS A 83 -14.05 21.31 -21.60
CA HIS A 83 -12.59 21.31 -21.47
C HIS A 83 -11.96 22.53 -22.13
N PHE A 84 -11.05 23.21 -21.43
CA PHE A 84 -10.28 24.31 -21.96
C PHE A 84 -9.22 23.80 -22.96
N PRO A 85 -8.72 24.63 -23.88
CA PRO A 85 -7.67 24.25 -24.81
C PRO A 85 -6.43 23.65 -24.12
N VAL A 86 -6.00 24.22 -22.99
CA VAL A 86 -4.87 23.71 -22.19
C VAL A 86 -5.17 22.34 -21.58
N GLN A 87 -6.42 22.05 -21.25
CA GLN A 87 -6.84 20.74 -20.75
C GLN A 87 -6.83 19.68 -21.86
N VAL A 88 -7.16 20.04 -23.10
CA VAL A 88 -7.03 19.14 -24.26
C VAL A 88 -5.56 18.78 -24.48
N ILE A 89 -4.65 19.76 -24.38
CA ILE A 89 -3.19 19.51 -24.45
C ILE A 89 -2.76 18.52 -23.35
N GLY A 90 -3.20 18.75 -22.10
CA GLY A 90 -2.95 17.85 -20.97
C GLY A 90 -3.44 16.41 -21.24
N GLY A 91 -4.65 16.27 -21.78
CA GLY A 91 -5.22 14.96 -22.15
C GLY A 91 -4.41 14.23 -23.21
N ILE A 92 -3.87 14.95 -24.22
CA ILE A 92 -2.99 14.37 -25.26
C ILE A 92 -1.66 13.90 -24.64
N VAL A 93 -1.07 14.71 -23.76
CA VAL A 93 0.16 14.33 -23.04
C VAL A 93 -0.03 13.05 -22.23
N LEU A 94 -1.16 12.94 -21.49
CA LEU A 94 -1.51 11.72 -20.77
C LEU A 94 -1.70 10.52 -21.70
N HIS A 95 -2.39 10.72 -22.84
CA HIS A 95 -2.55 9.63 -23.82
C HIS A 95 -1.20 9.12 -24.36
N GLN A 96 -0.21 9.99 -24.47
CA GLN A 96 1.15 9.64 -24.91
C GLN A 96 1.95 8.85 -23.85
N GLY A 97 1.39 8.52 -22.69
CA GLY A 97 2.11 7.82 -21.62
C GLY A 97 3.14 8.72 -20.92
N ARG A 98 2.79 9.96 -20.63
CA ARG A 98 3.65 10.96 -20.02
C ARG A 98 2.99 11.61 -18.81
N ILE A 99 3.74 12.39 -18.05
CA ILE A 99 3.21 13.16 -16.93
C ILE A 99 2.81 14.56 -17.39
N ALA A 100 1.55 14.93 -17.19
CA ALA A 100 1.06 16.28 -17.38
C ALA A 100 1.17 17.06 -16.06
N GLU A 101 2.14 17.96 -15.95
CA GLU A 101 2.18 18.91 -14.85
C GLU A 101 1.18 20.05 -15.10
N MET A 102 0.07 20.01 -14.36
CA MET A 102 -0.97 21.04 -14.40
C MET A 102 -1.12 21.64 -13.01
N LYS A 103 -1.01 22.95 -12.89
CA LYS A 103 -1.10 23.62 -11.59
C LYS A 103 -2.40 23.26 -10.88
N THR A 104 -2.37 23.31 -9.55
CA THR A 104 -3.55 23.00 -8.74
C THR A 104 -4.72 23.91 -9.11
N GLY A 105 -5.92 23.33 -9.23
CA GLY A 105 -7.11 24.08 -9.66
C GLY A 105 -7.30 24.22 -11.18
N GLU A 106 -6.47 23.58 -12.02
CA GLU A 106 -6.61 23.55 -13.48
C GLU A 106 -7.53 22.41 -13.97
N GLY A 107 -8.20 21.67 -13.08
CA GLY A 107 -9.21 20.66 -13.43
C GLY A 107 -8.61 19.35 -13.94
N LYS A 108 -7.55 18.83 -13.31
CA LYS A 108 -6.89 17.56 -13.68
C LYS A 108 -7.86 16.39 -13.79
N THR A 109 -8.81 16.25 -12.85
CA THR A 109 -9.84 15.20 -12.86
C THR A 109 -10.65 15.18 -14.16
N LEU A 110 -10.99 16.36 -14.67
CA LEU A 110 -11.70 16.51 -15.95
C LEU A 110 -10.79 16.16 -17.14
N VAL A 111 -9.51 16.54 -17.08
CA VAL A 111 -8.50 16.23 -18.12
C VAL A 111 -8.36 14.72 -18.30
N ALA A 112 -8.31 13.96 -17.22
CA ALA A 112 -8.18 12.51 -17.25
C ALA A 112 -9.30 11.82 -18.04
N THR A 113 -10.47 12.45 -18.18
CA THR A 113 -11.61 11.87 -18.92
C THR A 113 -11.32 11.69 -20.40
N LEU A 114 -10.52 12.56 -21.01
CA LEU A 114 -10.17 12.50 -22.43
C LEU A 114 -9.36 11.24 -22.80
N PRO A 115 -8.18 11.02 -22.18
CA PRO A 115 -7.40 9.82 -22.46
C PRO A 115 -8.06 8.55 -21.93
N ALA A 116 -8.81 8.61 -20.83
CA ALA A 116 -9.54 7.45 -20.29
C ALA A 116 -10.59 6.97 -21.30
N TYR A 117 -11.42 7.86 -21.81
CA TYR A 117 -12.42 7.53 -22.84
C TYR A 117 -11.76 6.92 -24.09
N LEU A 118 -10.73 7.57 -24.64
CA LEU A 118 -10.06 7.10 -25.86
C LEU A 118 -9.48 5.69 -25.69
N ASN A 119 -8.76 5.44 -24.59
CA ASN A 119 -8.10 4.16 -24.39
C ASN A 119 -9.07 3.05 -23.97
N ALA A 120 -10.19 3.39 -23.31
CA ALA A 120 -11.24 2.42 -22.98
C ALA A 120 -11.93 1.82 -24.23
N LEU A 121 -11.88 2.51 -25.38
CA LEU A 121 -12.42 1.99 -26.64
C LEU A 121 -11.74 0.69 -27.09
N THR A 122 -10.52 0.41 -26.63
CA THR A 122 -9.81 -0.85 -26.93
C THR A 122 -10.43 -2.08 -26.25
N GLY A 123 -11.24 -1.89 -25.20
CA GLY A 123 -11.80 -2.97 -24.38
C GLY A 123 -10.82 -3.62 -23.39
N ASN A 124 -9.55 -3.18 -23.35
CA ASN A 124 -8.53 -3.76 -22.46
C ASN A 124 -8.59 -3.22 -21.02
N GLY A 125 -9.42 -2.22 -20.76
CA GLY A 125 -9.57 -1.58 -19.46
C GLY A 125 -8.58 -0.42 -19.22
N VAL A 126 -9.06 0.57 -18.49
CA VAL A 126 -8.27 1.73 -18.04
C VAL A 126 -8.42 1.83 -16.53
N HIS A 127 -7.30 1.92 -15.82
CA HIS A 127 -7.28 2.16 -14.38
C HIS A 127 -6.99 3.63 -14.10
N ILE A 128 -7.83 4.29 -13.32
CA ILE A 128 -7.58 5.65 -12.80
C ILE A 128 -7.26 5.50 -11.32
N VAL A 129 -6.00 5.79 -10.99
CA VAL A 129 -5.43 5.55 -9.67
C VAL A 129 -5.44 6.83 -8.86
N THR A 130 -6.00 6.78 -7.65
CA THR A 130 -6.07 7.90 -6.72
C THR A 130 -5.38 7.58 -5.40
N VAL A 131 -5.14 8.59 -4.58
CA VAL A 131 -4.44 8.43 -3.28
C VAL A 131 -5.32 7.94 -2.14
N ASN A 132 -6.66 7.94 -2.29
CA ASN A 132 -7.59 7.47 -1.25
C ASN A 132 -8.98 7.12 -1.80
N ASP A 133 -9.75 6.36 -1.00
CA ASP A 133 -11.08 5.88 -1.35
C ASP A 133 -12.10 7.01 -1.55
N TYR A 134 -11.97 8.10 -0.79
CA TYR A 134 -12.85 9.26 -0.95
C TYR A 134 -12.76 9.87 -2.35
N LEU A 135 -11.54 10.09 -2.85
CA LEU A 135 -11.31 10.62 -4.19
C LEU A 135 -11.73 9.59 -5.26
N ALA A 136 -11.41 8.31 -5.06
CA ALA A 136 -11.80 7.26 -5.98
C ALA A 136 -13.34 7.20 -6.14
N ARG A 137 -14.08 7.23 -5.05
CA ARG A 137 -15.55 7.22 -5.04
C ARG A 137 -16.13 8.49 -5.67
N ARG A 138 -15.69 9.66 -5.22
CA ARG A 138 -16.16 10.96 -5.74
C ARG A 138 -15.93 11.05 -7.26
N ASP A 139 -14.74 10.73 -7.72
CA ASP A 139 -14.38 10.94 -9.13
C ASP A 139 -14.99 9.87 -10.03
N SER A 140 -15.14 8.62 -9.56
CA SER A 140 -15.85 7.57 -10.30
C SER A 140 -17.34 7.89 -10.49
N GLU A 141 -18.00 8.45 -9.48
CA GLU A 141 -19.40 8.85 -9.56
C GLU A 141 -19.58 10.10 -10.42
N TRP A 142 -18.74 11.09 -10.22
CA TRP A 142 -18.85 12.38 -10.92
C TRP A 142 -18.49 12.26 -12.39
N MET A 143 -17.30 11.75 -12.72
CA MET A 143 -16.88 11.54 -14.12
C MET A 143 -17.57 10.31 -14.73
N GLY A 144 -18.00 9.38 -13.94
CA GLY A 144 -18.76 8.19 -14.36
C GLY A 144 -20.03 8.52 -15.13
N LYS A 145 -20.70 9.64 -14.84
CA LYS A 145 -21.86 10.13 -15.63
C LYS A 145 -21.48 10.36 -17.09
N LEU A 146 -20.33 10.97 -17.32
CA LEU A 146 -19.82 11.23 -18.67
C LEU A 146 -19.54 9.92 -19.42
N TYR A 147 -18.86 8.99 -18.77
CA TYR A 147 -18.52 7.70 -19.40
C TYR A 147 -19.77 6.86 -19.69
N LYS A 148 -20.71 6.78 -18.74
CA LYS A 148 -21.98 6.08 -18.92
C LYS A 148 -22.83 6.70 -20.03
N TYR A 149 -22.85 8.04 -20.11
CA TYR A 149 -23.54 8.74 -21.21
C TYR A 149 -22.97 8.36 -22.57
N LEU A 150 -21.66 8.16 -22.65
CA LEU A 150 -20.96 7.69 -23.85
C LEU A 150 -21.02 6.17 -24.04
N GLY A 151 -21.72 5.43 -23.18
CA GLY A 151 -21.96 3.99 -23.29
C GLY A 151 -20.82 3.12 -22.77
N LEU A 152 -19.95 3.63 -21.90
CA LEU A 152 -18.90 2.88 -21.21
C LEU A 152 -19.31 2.50 -19.79
N THR A 153 -18.77 1.41 -19.29
CA THR A 153 -18.96 0.92 -17.92
C THR A 153 -17.88 1.47 -16.99
N VAL A 154 -18.25 1.73 -15.73
CA VAL A 154 -17.35 2.28 -14.71
C VAL A 154 -17.39 1.40 -13.47
N GLY A 155 -16.23 0.96 -13.01
CA GLY A 155 -16.00 0.23 -11.77
C GLY A 155 -15.30 1.09 -10.72
N LEU A 156 -15.51 0.76 -9.46
CA LEU A 156 -14.87 1.39 -8.31
C LEU A 156 -14.30 0.29 -7.40
N ILE A 157 -13.03 0.41 -7.02
CA ILE A 157 -12.35 -0.46 -6.07
C ILE A 157 -12.06 0.33 -4.80
N THR A 158 -12.64 -0.11 -3.70
CA THR A 158 -12.41 0.40 -2.34
C THR A 158 -12.12 -0.77 -1.39
N HIS A 159 -11.61 -0.46 -0.20
CA HIS A 159 -11.14 -1.50 0.73
C HIS A 159 -12.26 -2.41 1.26
N ASP A 160 -13.49 -1.93 1.31
CA ASP A 160 -14.67 -2.59 1.87
C ASP A 160 -15.35 -3.58 0.90
N LEU A 161 -14.89 -3.66 -0.37
CA LEU A 161 -15.47 -4.56 -1.37
C LEU A 161 -15.00 -6.01 -1.22
N ASP A 162 -15.93 -6.94 -1.37
CA ASP A 162 -15.63 -8.37 -1.49
C ASP A 162 -15.19 -8.78 -2.92
N ASN A 163 -14.61 -9.98 -3.07
CA ASN A 163 -14.01 -10.44 -4.32
C ASN A 163 -14.97 -10.48 -5.52
N PRO A 164 -16.24 -10.91 -5.42
CA PRO A 164 -17.16 -10.89 -6.55
C PRO A 164 -17.40 -9.49 -7.10
N LEU A 165 -17.60 -8.50 -6.22
CA LEU A 165 -17.79 -7.10 -6.61
C LEU A 165 -16.51 -6.49 -7.18
N ARG A 166 -15.33 -6.83 -6.61
CA ARG A 166 -14.03 -6.44 -7.18
C ARG A 166 -13.87 -6.95 -8.61
N LYS A 167 -14.19 -8.21 -8.86
CA LYS A 167 -14.11 -8.81 -10.19
C LYS A 167 -15.02 -8.09 -11.20
N GLU A 168 -16.23 -7.75 -10.80
CA GLU A 168 -17.16 -6.96 -11.63
C GLU A 168 -16.60 -5.56 -11.92
N ALA A 169 -16.06 -4.89 -10.90
CA ALA A 169 -15.46 -3.57 -11.04
C ALA A 169 -14.23 -3.57 -11.98
N TYR A 170 -13.37 -4.57 -11.92
CA TYR A 170 -12.25 -4.71 -12.86
C TYR A 170 -12.68 -5.11 -14.27
N ALA A 171 -13.84 -5.72 -14.44
CA ALA A 171 -14.39 -6.04 -15.77
C ALA A 171 -14.93 -4.81 -16.50
N ALA A 172 -15.14 -3.68 -15.82
CA ALA A 172 -15.59 -2.43 -16.41
C ALA A 172 -14.57 -1.83 -17.40
N ASP A 173 -15.03 -0.99 -18.33
CA ASP A 173 -14.15 -0.30 -19.29
C ASP A 173 -13.16 0.66 -18.61
N ILE A 174 -13.61 1.31 -17.52
CA ILE A 174 -12.80 2.24 -16.71
C ILE A 174 -12.98 1.86 -15.24
N THR A 175 -11.88 1.63 -14.53
CA THR A 175 -11.90 1.28 -13.10
C THR A 175 -11.15 2.33 -12.29
N TYR A 176 -11.83 2.93 -11.33
CA TYR A 176 -11.24 3.80 -10.32
C TYR A 176 -10.82 2.97 -9.10
N GLY A 177 -9.69 3.30 -8.51
CA GLY A 177 -9.22 2.64 -7.30
C GLY A 177 -8.04 3.36 -6.66
N THR A 178 -7.69 2.97 -5.44
CA THR A 178 -6.49 3.48 -4.79
C THR A 178 -5.27 2.67 -5.20
N ASN A 179 -4.11 3.31 -5.17
CA ASN A 179 -2.83 2.66 -5.44
C ASN A 179 -2.61 1.41 -4.56
N ASN A 180 -3.01 1.48 -3.29
CA ASN A 180 -2.87 0.38 -2.34
C ASN A 180 -3.77 -0.80 -2.71
N GLU A 181 -5.07 -0.58 -2.92
CA GLU A 181 -6.02 -1.65 -3.22
C GLU A 181 -5.70 -2.37 -4.53
N LEU A 182 -5.35 -1.60 -5.58
CA LEU A 182 -4.94 -2.17 -6.87
C LEU A 182 -3.70 -3.05 -6.73
N GLY A 183 -2.71 -2.61 -5.95
CA GLY A 183 -1.50 -3.39 -5.71
C GLY A 183 -1.73 -4.59 -4.79
N PHE A 184 -2.58 -4.47 -3.76
CA PHE A 184 -2.96 -5.61 -2.92
C PHE A 184 -3.78 -6.64 -3.69
N ASP A 185 -4.67 -6.23 -4.58
CA ASP A 185 -5.41 -7.15 -5.44
C ASP A 185 -4.48 -7.91 -6.38
N TYR A 186 -3.45 -7.25 -6.92
CA TYR A 186 -2.41 -7.93 -7.70
C TYR A 186 -1.71 -9.02 -6.88
N LEU A 187 -1.33 -8.72 -5.64
CA LEU A 187 -0.69 -9.71 -4.77
C LEU A 187 -1.66 -10.85 -4.43
N ARG A 188 -2.92 -10.55 -4.09
CA ARG A 188 -3.95 -11.55 -3.80
C ARG A 188 -4.22 -12.46 -5.00
N ASP A 189 -4.30 -11.92 -6.21
CA ASP A 189 -4.50 -12.68 -7.45
C ASP A 189 -3.36 -13.67 -7.73
N ASN A 190 -2.16 -13.38 -7.24
CA ASN A 190 -1.02 -14.28 -7.36
C ASN A 190 -0.89 -15.29 -6.20
N MET A 191 -1.88 -15.33 -5.29
CA MET A 191 -1.96 -16.30 -4.21
C MET A 191 -3.18 -17.22 -4.31
N VAL A 192 -4.07 -17.02 -5.32
CA VAL A 192 -5.28 -17.84 -5.49
C VAL A 192 -4.95 -19.21 -6.06
N VAL A 193 -5.76 -20.21 -5.71
CA VAL A 193 -5.60 -21.61 -6.20
C VAL A 193 -6.45 -21.88 -7.45
N TYR A 194 -7.47 -21.06 -7.69
CA TYR A 194 -8.38 -21.21 -8.84
C TYR A 194 -8.44 -19.93 -9.66
N LYS A 195 -8.44 -20.08 -11.01
CA LYS A 195 -8.50 -18.95 -11.95
C LYS A 195 -9.72 -18.05 -11.73
N GLU A 196 -10.85 -18.65 -11.36
CA GLU A 196 -12.11 -17.96 -11.11
C GLU A 196 -12.02 -16.99 -9.93
N GLN A 197 -11.08 -17.20 -9.02
CA GLN A 197 -10.83 -16.35 -7.86
C GLN A 197 -10.05 -15.08 -8.20
N LYS A 198 -9.35 -15.03 -9.34
CA LYS A 198 -8.69 -13.82 -9.82
C LYS A 198 -9.71 -12.72 -10.08
N VAL A 199 -9.40 -11.51 -9.62
CA VAL A 199 -10.25 -10.33 -9.79
C VAL A 199 -9.76 -9.42 -10.90
N GLN A 200 -8.44 -9.26 -11.08
CA GLN A 200 -7.86 -8.40 -12.12
C GLN A 200 -7.76 -9.12 -13.47
N ARG A 201 -7.87 -8.35 -14.56
CA ARG A 201 -7.77 -8.88 -15.94
C ARG A 201 -6.50 -8.43 -16.69
N GLY A 202 -5.65 -7.59 -16.08
CA GLY A 202 -4.40 -7.13 -16.65
C GLY A 202 -4.18 -5.62 -16.47
N HIS A 203 -3.02 -5.13 -16.94
CA HIS A 203 -2.53 -3.76 -16.73
C HIS A 203 -2.29 -3.08 -18.08
N ALA A 204 -3.36 -2.70 -18.80
CA ALA A 204 -3.26 -2.10 -20.12
C ALA A 204 -2.86 -0.63 -20.05
N PHE A 205 -3.67 0.22 -19.41
CA PHE A 205 -3.39 1.64 -19.26
C PHE A 205 -3.72 2.13 -17.85
N GLY A 206 -2.74 2.78 -17.21
CA GLY A 206 -2.87 3.43 -15.91
C GLY A 206 -2.74 4.95 -16.01
N ILE A 207 -3.69 5.67 -15.43
CA ILE A 207 -3.63 7.12 -15.24
C ILE A 207 -3.53 7.37 -13.74
N VAL A 208 -2.39 7.90 -13.29
CA VAL A 208 -2.14 8.14 -11.86
C VAL A 208 -2.43 9.60 -11.54
N ASP A 209 -3.45 9.85 -10.71
CA ASP A 209 -3.71 11.18 -10.17
C ASP A 209 -2.80 11.46 -8.98
N GLU A 210 -2.29 12.69 -8.89
CA GLU A 210 -1.27 13.09 -7.92
C GLU A 210 -0.06 12.13 -7.97
N VAL A 211 0.46 11.92 -9.17
CA VAL A 211 1.52 10.93 -9.49
C VAL A 211 2.78 11.09 -8.63
N ASP A 212 3.10 12.29 -8.21
CA ASP A 212 4.21 12.58 -7.32
C ASP A 212 4.01 12.07 -5.89
N SER A 213 2.78 12.03 -5.37
CA SER A 213 2.50 11.36 -4.09
C SER A 213 2.68 9.86 -4.20
N ILE A 214 2.07 9.26 -5.22
CA ILE A 214 2.00 7.81 -5.34
C ILE A 214 3.36 7.22 -5.73
N LEU A 215 4.01 7.78 -6.76
CA LEU A 215 5.24 7.22 -7.32
C LEU A 215 6.53 7.71 -6.66
N ILE A 216 6.48 8.79 -5.86
CA ILE A 216 7.64 9.32 -5.16
C ILE A 216 7.48 9.16 -3.65
N ASP A 217 6.46 9.78 -3.03
CA ASP A 217 6.33 9.81 -1.57
C ASP A 217 6.02 8.42 -0.98
N GLU A 218 4.96 7.76 -1.48
CA GLU A 218 4.54 6.45 -0.99
C GLU A 218 5.44 5.31 -1.49
N ALA A 219 6.26 5.56 -2.52
CA ALA A 219 7.15 4.55 -3.11
C ALA A 219 8.41 4.22 -2.28
N ARG A 220 8.50 4.67 -1.04
CA ARG A 220 9.56 4.30 -0.08
C ARG A 220 9.33 2.95 0.58
N THR A 221 8.08 2.53 0.71
CA THR A 221 7.70 1.29 1.36
C THR A 221 6.99 0.37 0.38
N PRO A 222 7.33 -0.92 0.31
CA PRO A 222 6.63 -1.87 -0.53
C PRO A 222 5.21 -2.15 0.01
N LEU A 223 4.37 -2.70 -0.85
CA LEU A 223 3.12 -3.36 -0.46
C LEU A 223 3.45 -4.75 0.07
N ILE A 224 2.94 -5.11 1.23
CA ILE A 224 3.23 -6.38 1.89
C ILE A 224 1.91 -6.99 2.35
N ILE A 225 1.67 -8.25 1.97
CA ILE A 225 0.66 -9.09 2.59
C ILE A 225 1.36 -9.93 3.64
N SER A 226 0.91 -9.82 4.89
CA SER A 226 1.49 -10.52 6.03
C SER A 226 0.54 -11.58 6.56
N GLY A 227 1.10 -12.72 6.96
CA GLY A 227 0.42 -13.75 7.74
C GLY A 227 0.93 -13.81 9.16
N GLN A 228 0.27 -14.60 9.99
CA GLN A 228 0.67 -14.79 11.38
C GLN A 228 1.97 -15.62 11.46
N GLY A 229 2.99 -15.08 12.10
CA GLY A 229 4.25 -15.77 12.37
C GLY A 229 4.21 -16.59 13.67
N ASP A 230 5.17 -17.46 13.82
CA ASP A 230 5.25 -18.43 14.95
C ASP A 230 6.07 -17.90 16.15
N LYS A 231 6.66 -16.69 16.07
CA LYS A 231 7.60 -16.19 17.09
C LYS A 231 6.90 -15.59 18.32
N SER A 232 7.57 -15.77 19.47
CA SER A 232 7.10 -15.32 20.77
C SER A 232 7.15 -13.80 20.93
N THR A 233 6.15 -13.20 21.56
CA THR A 233 6.07 -11.76 21.87
C THR A 233 6.84 -11.35 23.13
N ASP A 234 7.24 -12.30 23.98
CA ASP A 234 7.85 -12.04 25.29
C ASP A 234 9.21 -11.33 25.22
N LEU A 235 9.97 -11.53 24.13
CA LEU A 235 11.29 -10.92 23.94
C LEU A 235 11.19 -9.41 23.67
N TYR A 236 10.13 -8.94 23.02
CA TYR A 236 9.95 -7.49 22.78
C TYR A 236 9.74 -6.72 24.07
N GLU A 237 8.95 -7.23 24.99
CA GLU A 237 8.72 -6.62 26.30
C GLU A 237 10.01 -6.59 27.13
N LYS A 238 10.80 -7.69 27.11
CA LYS A 238 12.10 -7.76 27.79
C LYS A 238 13.12 -6.80 27.20
N ALA A 239 13.19 -6.73 25.87
CA ALA A 239 14.10 -5.83 25.16
C ALA A 239 13.75 -4.36 25.37
N ASP A 240 12.45 -4.01 25.42
CA ASP A 240 12.00 -2.67 25.75
C ASP A 240 12.33 -2.30 27.20
N ALA A 241 12.07 -3.21 28.15
CA ALA A 241 12.44 -2.99 29.54
C ALA A 241 13.96 -2.77 29.71
N PHE A 242 14.79 -3.50 28.95
CA PHE A 242 16.22 -3.28 28.89
C PHE A 242 16.59 -1.93 28.26
N ALA A 243 16.03 -1.58 27.11
CA ALA A 243 16.31 -0.35 26.40
C ALA A 243 16.01 0.91 27.26
N LYS A 244 14.95 0.86 28.07
CA LYS A 244 14.60 1.93 29.00
C LYS A 244 15.60 2.12 30.15
N THR A 245 16.49 1.17 30.41
CA THR A 245 17.55 1.29 31.42
C THR A 245 18.83 1.92 30.88
N LEU A 246 18.97 2.03 29.56
CA LEU A 246 20.17 2.51 28.90
C LEU A 246 20.25 4.04 28.84
N LYS A 247 21.50 4.55 28.91
CA LYS A 247 21.80 5.96 28.74
C LYS A 247 22.04 6.28 27.27
N ILE A 248 21.25 7.22 26.74
CA ILE A 248 21.27 7.65 25.33
C ILE A 248 22.08 8.93 25.15
N GLU A 249 22.81 9.02 24.04
CA GLU A 249 23.33 10.26 23.47
C GLU A 249 22.81 10.45 22.05
N ARG A 250 22.50 11.71 21.68
CA ARG A 250 21.93 12.05 20.38
C ARG A 250 22.90 12.95 19.62
N PHE A 251 23.20 12.58 18.40
CA PHE A 251 24.05 13.34 17.48
C PHE A 251 23.25 13.73 16.25
N THR A 252 23.54 14.91 15.73
CA THR A 252 22.96 15.34 14.45
C THR A 252 23.53 14.51 13.30
N GLU A 253 24.80 14.17 13.36
CA GLU A 253 25.53 13.30 12.44
C GLU A 253 26.71 12.69 13.18
N LEU A 254 26.88 11.38 13.14
CA LEU A 254 28.05 10.70 13.66
C LEU A 254 29.23 10.91 12.70
N ASP A 255 30.25 11.64 13.13
CA ASP A 255 31.47 11.81 12.34
C ASP A 255 32.34 10.57 12.49
N ALA A 256 32.44 9.77 11.44
CA ALA A 256 33.19 8.52 11.41
C ALA A 256 34.74 8.71 11.53
N LYS A 257 35.19 9.97 11.64
CA LYS A 257 36.63 10.30 11.69
C LYS A 257 37.23 10.47 13.09
N GLU A 258 36.39 10.55 14.11
CA GLU A 258 36.82 10.64 15.50
C GLU A 258 36.57 9.32 16.21
N ASP A 259 37.56 8.84 16.99
CA ASP A 259 37.41 7.68 17.86
C ASP A 259 36.63 8.09 19.11
N LEU A 260 35.28 8.03 19.00
CA LEU A 260 34.36 8.44 20.05
C LEU A 260 34.13 7.35 21.12
N GLU A 261 34.70 6.16 20.98
CA GLU A 261 34.52 5.05 21.93
C GLU A 261 35.04 5.38 23.33
N GLU A 262 36.17 6.08 23.41
CA GLU A 262 36.72 6.54 24.70
C GLU A 262 35.81 7.57 25.38
N TYR A 263 35.25 8.50 24.60
CA TYR A 263 34.26 9.45 25.06
C TYR A 263 32.97 8.79 25.58
N TYR A 264 32.46 7.77 24.85
CA TYR A 264 31.29 7.04 25.28
C TYR A 264 31.51 6.27 26.58
N ALA A 265 32.67 5.63 26.69
CA ALA A 265 33.06 4.89 27.89
C ALA A 265 33.20 5.81 29.13
N GLU A 266 33.88 6.96 28.99
CA GLU A 266 34.06 7.94 30.06
C GLU A 266 32.73 8.54 30.54
N ASN A 267 31.79 8.79 29.62
CA ASN A 267 30.48 9.38 29.93
C ASN A 267 29.39 8.33 30.25
N GLY A 268 29.71 7.03 30.15
CA GLY A 268 28.79 5.93 30.42
C GLY A 268 27.59 5.94 29.48
N ILE A 269 27.81 6.22 28.20
CA ILE A 269 26.79 6.22 27.14
C ILE A 269 26.64 4.79 26.62
N ASP A 270 25.42 4.28 26.61
CA ASP A 270 25.13 2.89 26.27
C ASP A 270 24.64 2.72 24.83
N TYR A 271 23.98 3.71 24.27
CA TYR A 271 23.67 3.73 22.84
C TYR A 271 23.60 5.15 22.30
N VAL A 272 23.88 5.28 21.02
CA VAL A 272 23.90 6.54 20.30
C VAL A 272 22.82 6.56 19.21
N VAL A 273 22.23 7.72 19.00
CA VAL A 273 21.24 7.96 17.96
C VAL A 273 21.78 9.00 16.98
N ASP A 274 21.87 8.63 15.72
CA ASP A 274 22.07 9.55 14.60
C ASP A 274 20.70 10.05 14.13
N GLU A 275 20.38 11.31 14.49
CA GLU A 275 19.09 11.89 14.12
C GLU A 275 18.94 12.15 12.63
N LYS A 276 20.05 12.37 11.92
CA LYS A 276 20.06 12.58 10.48
C LYS A 276 19.81 11.29 9.69
N GLN A 277 20.40 10.18 10.15
CA GLN A 277 20.23 8.88 9.54
C GLN A 277 19.03 8.11 10.08
N LYS A 278 18.40 8.58 11.16
CA LYS A 278 17.34 7.88 11.90
C LYS A 278 17.76 6.46 12.32
N THR A 279 19.02 6.32 12.81
CA THR A 279 19.58 5.05 13.28
C THR A 279 19.93 5.11 14.76
N ALA A 280 19.90 3.95 15.42
CA ALA A 280 20.32 3.77 16.80
C ALA A 280 21.31 2.62 16.86
N THR A 281 22.44 2.79 17.59
CA THR A 281 23.51 1.79 17.66
C THR A 281 24.02 1.68 19.10
N LEU A 282 24.19 0.44 19.58
CA LEU A 282 24.81 0.17 20.88
C LEU A 282 26.28 0.55 20.86
N THR A 283 26.77 1.13 21.95
CA THR A 283 28.20 1.28 22.25
C THR A 283 28.75 -0.01 22.87
N GLN A 284 30.07 -0.12 23.05
CA GLN A 284 30.66 -1.26 23.78
C GLN A 284 30.10 -1.38 25.22
N SER A 285 29.79 -0.26 25.88
CA SER A 285 29.11 -0.27 27.20
C SER A 285 27.71 -0.88 27.10
N GLY A 286 26.94 -0.50 26.10
CA GLY A 286 25.60 -1.01 25.86
C GLY A 286 25.59 -2.51 25.54
N VAL A 287 26.54 -2.98 24.71
CA VAL A 287 26.71 -4.41 24.41
C VAL A 287 26.97 -5.22 25.67
N LYS A 288 27.92 -4.80 26.52
CA LYS A 288 28.21 -5.49 27.79
C LYS A 288 27.01 -5.56 28.72
N LYS A 289 26.26 -4.47 28.83
CA LYS A 289 25.02 -4.45 29.64
C LYS A 289 23.94 -5.37 29.06
N ALA A 290 23.86 -5.50 27.73
CA ALA A 290 22.94 -6.44 27.09
C ALA A 290 23.35 -7.88 27.38
N GLU A 291 24.64 -8.21 27.27
CA GLU A 291 25.17 -9.53 27.62
C GLU A 291 24.88 -9.91 29.08
N GLU A 292 25.12 -8.98 30.02
CA GLU A 292 24.81 -9.17 31.45
C GLU A 292 23.30 -9.34 31.69
N TYR A 293 22.45 -8.53 31.06
CA TYR A 293 21.00 -8.53 31.26
C TYR A 293 20.32 -9.81 30.74
N PHE A 294 20.77 -10.27 29.55
CA PHE A 294 20.23 -11.48 28.92
C PHE A 294 21.01 -12.75 29.29
N GLY A 295 22.13 -12.62 30.01
CA GLY A 295 22.94 -13.77 30.46
C GLY A 295 23.72 -14.44 29.33
N LEU A 296 24.24 -13.63 28.39
CA LEU A 296 24.97 -14.08 27.21
C LEU A 296 26.47 -13.92 27.39
N GLU A 297 27.28 -14.76 26.76
CA GLU A 297 28.74 -14.62 26.70
C GLU A 297 29.16 -13.62 25.61
N ASN A 298 28.43 -13.61 24.50
CA ASN A 298 28.69 -12.71 23.37
C ASN A 298 27.37 -12.42 22.63
N LEU A 299 26.96 -11.14 22.59
CA LEU A 299 25.73 -10.70 21.90
C LEU A 299 25.81 -10.88 20.39
N THR A 300 26.99 -10.85 19.79
CA THR A 300 27.21 -10.96 18.34
C THR A 300 27.39 -12.39 17.85
N ASP A 301 27.28 -13.37 18.74
CA ASP A 301 27.34 -14.79 18.36
C ASP A 301 26.12 -15.14 17.45
N PRO A 302 26.32 -15.97 16.41
CA PRO A 302 25.21 -16.43 15.56
C PRO A 302 24.02 -17.01 16.31
N ASP A 303 24.24 -17.69 17.44
CA ASP A 303 23.19 -18.27 18.28
C ASP A 303 22.35 -17.20 19.02
N ASN A 304 22.85 -15.97 19.14
CA ASN A 304 22.23 -14.86 19.85
C ASN A 304 21.63 -13.78 18.94
N LEU A 305 21.62 -13.99 17.62
CA LEU A 305 21.13 -13.03 16.64
C LEU A 305 19.69 -12.58 16.87
N GLU A 306 18.84 -13.48 17.38
CA GLU A 306 17.46 -13.15 17.72
C GLU A 306 17.37 -12.11 18.85
N ILE A 307 18.14 -12.29 19.92
CA ILE A 307 18.19 -11.33 21.03
C ILE A 307 18.79 -10.00 20.58
N GLN A 308 19.88 -10.06 19.81
CA GLN A 308 20.51 -8.87 19.23
C GLN A 308 19.52 -8.08 18.39
N HIS A 309 18.74 -8.77 17.55
CA HIS A 309 17.70 -8.15 16.73
C HIS A 309 16.65 -7.41 17.58
N HIS A 310 16.10 -8.09 18.59
CA HIS A 310 15.09 -7.49 19.47
C HIS A 310 15.65 -6.27 20.23
N VAL A 311 16.88 -6.33 20.72
CA VAL A 311 17.54 -5.20 21.39
C VAL A 311 17.72 -4.02 20.43
N ASN A 312 18.16 -4.30 19.20
CA ASN A 312 18.32 -3.25 18.18
C ASN A 312 16.98 -2.58 17.83
N GLN A 313 15.91 -3.36 17.70
CA GLN A 313 14.57 -2.79 17.46
C GLN A 313 14.07 -2.00 18.67
N ALA A 314 14.32 -2.43 19.89
CA ALA A 314 13.92 -1.73 21.09
C ALA A 314 14.65 -0.39 21.26
N ILE A 315 15.97 -0.32 21.02
CA ILE A 315 16.70 0.96 21.06
C ILE A 315 16.29 1.89 19.94
N LYS A 316 15.94 1.37 18.76
CA LYS A 316 15.41 2.15 17.65
C LYS A 316 14.03 2.70 17.98
N ALA A 317 13.12 1.89 18.52
CA ALA A 317 11.79 2.32 18.95
C ALA A 317 11.85 3.43 20.02
N ASN A 318 12.73 3.26 21.02
CA ASN A 318 12.87 4.24 22.12
C ASN A 318 13.69 5.48 21.72
N GLY A 319 14.74 5.31 20.92
CA GLY A 319 15.67 6.37 20.54
C GLY A 319 15.21 7.21 19.35
N VAL A 320 14.64 6.60 18.33
CA VAL A 320 14.33 7.25 17.05
C VAL A 320 12.86 7.57 16.89
N MET A 321 11.96 6.60 17.18
CA MET A 321 10.53 6.73 16.88
C MET A 321 9.81 7.62 17.87
N LYS A 322 9.02 8.58 17.37
CA LYS A 322 8.33 9.61 18.17
C LYS A 322 6.82 9.47 18.07
N LEU A 323 6.15 9.46 19.21
CA LEU A 323 4.69 9.53 19.30
C LEU A 323 4.17 10.83 18.70
N ASP A 324 3.01 10.81 18.06
CA ASP A 324 2.35 11.94 17.36
C ASP A 324 3.16 12.52 16.17
N VAL A 325 4.26 11.86 15.78
CA VAL A 325 5.10 12.20 14.62
C VAL A 325 5.17 11.00 13.66
N ASP A 326 5.73 9.89 14.13
CA ASP A 326 5.92 8.68 13.32
C ASP A 326 4.74 7.71 13.49
N TYR A 327 4.05 7.75 14.63
CA TYR A 327 2.90 6.90 14.94
C TYR A 327 1.98 7.56 15.98
N VAL A 328 0.75 7.07 16.07
CA VAL A 328 -0.21 7.39 17.15
C VAL A 328 -0.70 6.12 17.80
N VAL A 329 -1.17 6.24 19.04
CA VAL A 329 -1.86 5.14 19.74
C VAL A 329 -3.36 5.47 19.80
N LYS A 330 -4.19 4.60 19.22
CA LYS A 330 -5.64 4.74 19.21
C LYS A 330 -6.28 3.38 19.39
N ASP A 331 -7.27 3.27 20.27
CA ASP A 331 -8.03 2.03 20.56
C ASP A 331 -7.13 0.83 20.96
N ASP A 332 -6.07 1.08 21.72
CA ASP A 332 -5.03 0.12 22.12
C ASP A 332 -4.20 -0.45 20.94
N GLU A 333 -4.17 0.25 19.82
CA GLU A 333 -3.35 -0.11 18.66
C GLU A 333 -2.39 1.01 18.28
N VAL A 334 -1.19 0.64 17.83
CA VAL A 334 -0.21 1.54 17.22
C VAL A 334 -0.58 1.69 15.75
N ILE A 335 -0.78 2.94 15.30
CA ILE A 335 -1.11 3.26 13.92
C ILE A 335 -0.02 4.16 13.36
N ILE A 336 0.53 3.79 12.22
CA ILE A 336 1.56 4.59 11.54
C ILE A 336 0.98 5.92 11.07
N VAL A 337 1.74 6.99 11.27
CA VAL A 337 1.49 8.30 10.65
C VAL A 337 2.38 8.39 9.42
N ASP A 338 1.79 8.62 8.27
CA ASP A 338 2.57 8.86 7.05
C ASP A 338 3.34 10.18 7.18
N GLU A 339 4.64 10.10 7.04
CA GLU A 339 5.57 11.23 7.21
C GLU A 339 5.28 12.40 6.24
N PHE A 340 4.72 12.10 5.05
CA PHE A 340 4.46 13.10 4.01
C PHE A 340 3.07 13.68 4.08
N THR A 341 2.06 12.83 4.21
CA THR A 341 0.67 13.27 4.21
C THR A 341 0.15 13.57 5.62
N GLY A 342 0.85 13.10 6.67
CA GLY A 342 0.41 13.17 8.05
C GLY A 342 -0.86 12.36 8.33
N ARG A 343 -1.20 11.41 7.45
CA ARG A 343 -2.41 10.57 7.56
C ARG A 343 -2.15 9.31 8.34
N LEU A 344 -3.18 8.79 8.97
CA LEU A 344 -3.14 7.50 9.65
C LEU A 344 -3.21 6.37 8.61
N MET A 345 -2.23 5.47 8.67
CA MET A 345 -2.13 4.32 7.78
C MET A 345 -2.67 3.06 8.48
N TYR A 346 -3.98 2.89 8.46
CA TYR A 346 -4.63 1.73 9.05
C TYR A 346 -4.22 0.42 8.35
N GLY A 347 -4.00 -0.64 9.13
CA GLY A 347 -3.63 -1.96 8.62
C GLY A 347 -2.18 -2.09 8.15
N ARG A 348 -1.39 -1.00 8.14
CA ARG A 348 0.05 -1.04 7.86
C ARG A 348 0.85 -1.18 9.15
N ARG A 349 1.99 -1.88 9.06
CA ARG A 349 2.91 -2.11 10.17
C ARG A 349 4.34 -1.77 9.75
N PHE A 350 5.16 -1.32 10.70
CA PHE A 350 6.60 -1.23 10.49
C PHE A 350 7.20 -2.63 10.37
N ASN A 351 8.16 -2.78 9.49
CA ASN A 351 8.83 -4.05 9.21
C ASN A 351 9.84 -4.46 10.30
N GLU A 352 10.33 -5.68 10.20
CA GLU A 352 11.44 -6.20 10.99
C GLU A 352 11.22 -6.15 12.52
N GLY A 353 9.99 -6.33 12.97
CA GLY A 353 9.68 -6.30 14.41
C GLY A 353 9.66 -4.90 15.05
N LEU A 354 9.94 -3.82 14.28
CA LEU A 354 9.91 -2.45 14.82
C LEU A 354 8.51 -2.08 15.32
N HIS A 355 7.45 -2.54 14.67
CA HIS A 355 6.08 -2.27 15.10
C HIS A 355 5.81 -2.87 16.48
N GLN A 356 6.20 -4.12 16.69
CA GLN A 356 6.10 -4.82 17.97
C GLN A 356 6.96 -4.17 19.06
N ALA A 357 8.14 -3.68 18.70
CA ALA A 357 8.98 -2.92 19.62
C ALA A 357 8.34 -1.58 20.04
N ILE A 358 7.57 -0.94 19.15
CA ILE A 358 6.79 0.27 19.47
C ILE A 358 5.57 -0.11 20.32
N GLU A 359 4.88 -1.21 20.00
CA GLU A 359 3.78 -1.73 20.82
C GLU A 359 4.25 -1.98 22.26
N ALA A 360 5.43 -2.60 22.43
CA ALA A 360 6.04 -2.82 23.75
C ALA A 360 6.42 -1.51 24.44
N LYS A 361 6.99 -0.54 23.72
CA LYS A 361 7.35 0.79 24.23
C LYS A 361 6.14 1.52 24.80
N GLU A 362 5.02 1.50 24.10
CA GLU A 362 3.78 2.19 24.49
C GLU A 362 2.93 1.37 25.48
N GLY A 363 3.30 0.12 25.74
CA GLY A 363 2.61 -0.77 26.68
C GLY A 363 1.25 -1.24 26.18
N VAL A 364 1.02 -1.21 24.86
CA VAL A 364 -0.13 -1.85 24.23
C VAL A 364 0.15 -3.33 24.01
N LYS A 365 -0.88 -4.12 23.69
CA LYS A 365 -0.70 -5.56 23.48
C LYS A 365 0.21 -5.82 22.28
N VAL A 366 1.38 -6.41 22.54
CA VAL A 366 2.30 -6.83 21.48
C VAL A 366 1.66 -7.96 20.67
N GLN A 367 1.52 -7.74 19.37
CA GLN A 367 1.00 -8.73 18.42
C GLN A 367 2.12 -9.70 18.00
N SER A 368 1.75 -10.93 17.57
CA SER A 368 2.71 -11.88 17.01
C SER A 368 3.45 -11.26 15.82
N GLU A 369 4.70 -11.67 15.61
CA GLU A 369 5.41 -11.28 14.40
C GLU A 369 4.61 -11.68 13.16
N SER A 370 4.69 -10.88 12.14
CA SER A 370 4.07 -11.16 10.86
C SER A 370 5.11 -11.74 9.90
N LYS A 371 4.78 -12.86 9.27
CA LYS A 371 5.59 -13.41 8.16
C LYS A 371 5.13 -12.78 6.85
N THR A 372 6.06 -12.34 6.01
CA THR A 372 5.74 -11.82 4.68
C THR A 372 5.27 -12.96 3.78
N LEU A 373 4.04 -12.88 3.30
CA LEU A 373 3.46 -13.84 2.36
C LEU A 373 3.67 -13.42 0.91
N ALA A 374 3.49 -12.12 0.63
CA ALA A 374 3.73 -11.55 -0.69
C ALA A 374 4.14 -10.09 -0.55
N THR A 375 4.98 -9.62 -1.45
CA THR A 375 5.46 -8.23 -1.46
C THR A 375 5.68 -7.76 -2.89
N ILE A 376 5.48 -6.46 -3.12
CA ILE A 376 5.87 -5.75 -4.34
C ILE A 376 6.10 -4.28 -4.04
N THR A 377 7.11 -3.67 -4.65
CA THR A 377 7.28 -2.22 -4.58
C THR A 377 6.29 -1.50 -5.51
N PHE A 378 5.90 -0.27 -5.17
CA PHE A 378 5.08 0.54 -6.08
C PHE A 378 5.75 0.72 -7.44
N GLN A 379 7.08 0.89 -7.45
CA GLN A 379 7.84 1.02 -8.67
C GLN A 379 7.62 -0.17 -9.61
N ASN A 380 7.77 -1.39 -9.10
CA ASN A 380 7.60 -2.59 -9.90
C ASN A 380 6.13 -2.86 -10.24
N TYR A 381 5.20 -2.55 -9.33
CA TYR A 381 3.78 -2.66 -9.62
C TYR A 381 3.35 -1.76 -10.79
N PHE A 382 3.70 -0.47 -10.76
CA PHE A 382 3.31 0.45 -11.84
C PHE A 382 4.05 0.21 -13.17
N ARG A 383 5.19 -0.46 -13.14
CA ARG A 383 5.89 -0.93 -14.36
C ARG A 383 5.17 -2.07 -15.08
N LEU A 384 4.20 -2.73 -14.45
CA LEU A 384 3.37 -3.76 -15.09
C LEU A 384 2.42 -3.18 -16.15
N TYR A 385 2.07 -1.89 -16.05
CA TYR A 385 1.21 -1.26 -17.04
C TYR A 385 1.91 -1.15 -18.38
N SER A 386 1.25 -1.63 -19.45
CA SER A 386 1.76 -1.48 -20.84
C SER A 386 1.89 -0.02 -21.23
N LYS A 387 1.01 0.83 -20.72
CA LYS A 387 1.07 2.29 -20.82
C LYS A 387 0.74 2.91 -19.48
N LEU A 388 1.64 3.77 -18.99
CA LEU A 388 1.48 4.51 -17.74
C LEU A 388 1.50 6.01 -18.04
N SER A 389 0.66 6.77 -17.37
CA SER A 389 0.68 8.22 -17.38
C SER A 389 0.30 8.78 -16.01
N GLY A 390 0.58 10.04 -15.80
CA GLY A 390 0.28 10.66 -14.52
C GLY A 390 0.02 12.15 -14.62
N MET A 391 -0.63 12.69 -13.62
CA MET A 391 -0.88 14.12 -13.51
C MET A 391 -0.58 14.61 -12.10
N THR A 392 0.00 15.81 -12.00
CA THR A 392 0.32 16.47 -10.73
C THR A 392 0.41 17.98 -10.93
N GLY A 393 0.45 18.73 -9.84
CA GLY A 393 0.72 20.18 -9.86
C GLY A 393 2.21 20.55 -9.74
N THR A 394 3.09 19.57 -9.50
CA THR A 394 4.46 19.78 -9.01
C THR A 394 5.43 18.67 -9.45
N GLY A 395 5.44 18.27 -10.72
CA GLY A 395 6.24 17.14 -11.21
C GLY A 395 7.64 17.50 -11.68
N GLU A 396 7.88 18.73 -12.13
CA GLU A 396 9.16 19.15 -12.76
C GLU A 396 10.36 19.00 -11.82
N THR A 397 10.15 19.19 -10.51
CA THR A 397 11.22 19.04 -9.51
C THR A 397 11.77 17.64 -9.40
N GLU A 398 10.96 16.64 -9.73
CA GLU A 398 11.28 15.20 -9.65
C GLU A 398 11.39 14.55 -11.04
N SER A 399 11.54 15.37 -12.11
CA SER A 399 11.53 14.90 -13.50
C SER A 399 12.64 13.89 -13.80
N GLU A 400 13.81 14.03 -13.15
CA GLU A 400 14.92 13.07 -13.28
C GLU A 400 14.56 11.70 -12.70
N GLU A 401 13.92 11.66 -11.56
CA GLU A 401 13.48 10.43 -10.91
C GLU A 401 12.37 9.73 -11.72
N PHE A 402 11.36 10.46 -12.19
CA PHE A 402 10.33 9.92 -13.08
C PHE A 402 10.91 9.30 -14.34
N GLN A 403 11.92 9.94 -14.94
CA GLN A 403 12.57 9.42 -16.13
C GLN A 403 13.44 8.21 -15.83
N GLU A 404 14.22 8.22 -14.74
CA GLU A 404 15.12 7.13 -14.39
C GLU A 404 14.38 5.86 -13.99
N ILE A 405 13.39 6.00 -13.10
CA ILE A 405 12.67 4.87 -12.50
C ILE A 405 11.53 4.37 -13.41
N TYR A 406 10.66 5.28 -13.88
CA TYR A 406 9.42 4.91 -14.58
C TYR A 406 9.46 5.14 -16.08
N LYS A 407 10.52 5.73 -16.60
CA LYS A 407 10.66 6.16 -18.03
C LYS A 407 9.58 7.15 -18.46
N LEU A 408 9.09 7.95 -17.52
CA LEU A 408 8.06 8.96 -17.76
C LEU A 408 8.67 10.35 -17.88
N ASP A 409 8.32 11.06 -18.96
CA ASP A 409 8.63 12.47 -19.16
C ASP A 409 7.62 13.37 -18.45
N VAL A 410 8.09 14.49 -17.92
CA VAL A 410 7.23 15.54 -17.35
C VAL A 410 7.07 16.69 -18.35
N VAL A 411 5.82 17.04 -18.64
CA VAL A 411 5.48 18.18 -19.50
C VAL A 411 4.65 19.19 -18.71
N GLU A 412 5.22 20.39 -18.50
CA GLU A 412 4.52 21.50 -17.86
C GLU A 412 3.49 22.08 -18.83
N ILE A 413 2.20 21.98 -18.49
CA ILE A 413 1.10 22.51 -19.28
C ILE A 413 0.84 23.97 -18.84
N PRO A 414 0.69 24.93 -19.76
CA PRO A 414 0.38 26.30 -19.41
C PRO A 414 -0.97 26.41 -18.70
N THR A 415 -1.09 27.35 -17.77
CA THR A 415 -2.35 27.61 -17.05
C THR A 415 -3.36 28.29 -17.95
N ASN A 416 -4.67 28.02 -17.75
CA ASN A 416 -5.75 28.64 -18.50
C ASN A 416 -5.78 30.16 -18.32
N LYS A 417 -5.58 30.62 -17.07
CA LYS A 417 -5.39 32.05 -16.75
C LYS A 417 -4.03 32.27 -16.09
N PRO A 418 -3.39 33.44 -16.29
CA PRO A 418 -2.12 33.76 -15.66
C PRO A 418 -2.21 33.68 -14.12
N VAL A 419 -1.20 33.10 -13.49
CA VAL A 419 -1.06 33.10 -12.04
C VAL A 419 -0.60 34.49 -11.57
N ILE A 420 -1.43 35.18 -10.80
CA ILE A 420 -1.16 36.53 -10.26
C ILE A 420 -0.80 36.51 -8.77
N ARG A 421 -0.71 35.30 -8.15
CA ARG A 421 -0.26 35.12 -6.76
C ARG A 421 1.13 35.71 -6.55
N ARG A 422 1.33 36.38 -5.42
CA ARG A 422 2.61 36.94 -5.02
C ARG A 422 3.27 36.02 -3.98
N ASP A 423 4.40 35.43 -4.35
CA ASP A 423 5.22 34.65 -3.45
C ASP A 423 6.27 35.55 -2.81
N LEU A 424 6.12 35.84 -1.51
CA LEU A 424 7.02 36.73 -0.76
C LEU A 424 8.29 35.98 -0.36
N PRO A 425 9.43 36.70 -0.15
CA PRO A 425 10.63 36.08 0.38
C PRO A 425 10.40 35.43 1.73
N ASP A 426 11.20 34.40 2.02
CA ASP A 426 11.20 33.75 3.33
C ASP A 426 11.67 34.70 4.42
N SER A 427 10.99 34.65 5.58
CA SER A 427 11.41 35.37 6.80
C SER A 427 12.10 34.39 7.73
N VAL A 428 13.41 34.61 7.96
CA VAL A 428 14.23 33.71 8.77
C VAL A 428 14.50 34.33 10.13
N PHE A 429 14.25 33.56 11.19
CA PHE A 429 14.42 33.97 12.60
C PHE A 429 15.51 33.12 13.25
N LYS A 430 16.09 33.68 14.34
CA LYS A 430 17.10 32.97 15.10
C LYS A 430 16.51 31.82 15.90
N THR A 431 15.33 32.01 16.48
CA THR A 431 14.67 31.05 17.37
C THR A 431 13.28 30.67 16.87
N GLU A 432 12.84 29.47 17.22
CA GLU A 432 11.45 29.03 16.97
C GLU A 432 10.42 29.93 17.61
N ARG A 433 10.71 30.42 18.83
CA ARG A 433 9.83 31.33 19.56
C ARG A 433 9.61 32.63 18.82
N GLY A 434 10.69 33.26 18.32
CA GLY A 434 10.61 34.48 17.52
C GLY A 434 9.81 34.28 16.24
N LYS A 435 10.04 33.14 15.55
CA LYS A 435 9.29 32.71 14.38
C LYS A 435 7.79 32.65 14.66
N PHE A 436 7.36 31.92 15.69
CA PHE A 436 5.93 31.74 16.00
C PHE A 436 5.26 33.04 16.43
N ASN A 437 5.95 33.93 17.15
CA ASN A 437 5.42 35.25 17.45
C ASN A 437 5.16 36.05 16.18
N ALA A 438 6.09 36.07 15.23
CA ALA A 438 5.94 36.76 13.95
C ALA A 438 4.80 36.12 13.08
N VAL A 439 4.66 34.79 13.09
CA VAL A 439 3.53 34.10 12.42
C VAL A 439 2.19 34.59 12.97
N ILE A 440 2.06 34.67 14.29
CA ILE A 440 0.80 35.11 14.93
C ILE A 440 0.51 36.58 14.64
N ASP A 441 1.52 37.45 14.67
CA ASP A 441 1.36 38.86 14.34
C ASP A 441 0.94 39.03 12.87
N GLN A 442 1.51 38.26 11.95
CA GLN A 442 1.09 38.26 10.54
C GLN A 442 -0.35 37.75 10.37
N ILE A 443 -0.72 36.70 11.09
CA ILE A 443 -2.12 36.18 11.07
C ILE A 443 -3.08 37.25 11.58
N ALA A 444 -2.76 37.91 12.68
CA ALA A 444 -3.58 38.97 13.26
C ALA A 444 -3.79 40.12 12.26
N GLU A 445 -2.71 40.62 11.66
CA GLU A 445 -2.73 41.71 10.68
C GLU A 445 -3.61 41.38 9.47
N VAL A 446 -3.48 40.17 8.95
CA VAL A 446 -4.19 39.71 7.75
C VAL A 446 -5.66 39.44 8.05
N HIS A 447 -5.92 38.84 9.22
CA HIS A 447 -7.28 38.55 9.72
C HIS A 447 -8.09 39.85 9.94
N GLU A 448 -7.48 40.89 10.49
CA GLU A 448 -8.11 42.22 10.66
C GLU A 448 -8.53 42.85 9.31
N LYS A 449 -7.79 42.57 8.24
CA LYS A 449 -8.15 42.97 6.86
C LYS A 449 -9.26 42.14 6.25
N GLY A 450 -9.67 41.05 6.91
CA GLY A 450 -10.65 40.08 6.41
C GLY A 450 -10.09 39.09 5.37
N GLN A 451 -8.79 39.07 5.14
CA GLN A 451 -8.13 38.14 4.25
C GLN A 451 -8.08 36.75 4.91
N PRO A 452 -8.54 35.65 4.24
CA PRO A 452 -8.44 34.29 4.78
C PRO A 452 -6.99 33.82 4.81
N VAL A 453 -6.65 33.03 5.84
CA VAL A 453 -5.30 32.52 6.07
C VAL A 453 -5.31 31.00 6.21
N LEU A 454 -4.46 30.33 5.44
CA LEU A 454 -4.14 28.92 5.63
C LEU A 454 -2.69 28.81 6.13
N VAL A 455 -2.52 28.22 7.31
CA VAL A 455 -1.20 28.02 7.94
C VAL A 455 -0.82 26.56 7.80
N GLY A 456 0.27 26.29 7.09
CA GLY A 456 0.88 24.95 6.98
C GLY A 456 1.88 24.69 8.10
N THR A 457 1.73 23.56 8.81
CA THR A 457 2.67 23.08 9.83
C THR A 457 3.15 21.69 9.49
N ILE A 458 4.36 21.30 9.90
CA ILE A 458 4.92 19.98 9.58
C ILE A 458 4.53 18.88 10.58
N SER A 459 4.10 19.24 11.80
CA SER A 459 3.72 18.27 12.82
C SER A 459 2.43 18.64 13.55
N ILE A 460 1.81 17.62 14.15
CA ILE A 460 0.61 17.78 15.00
C ILE A 460 0.95 18.67 16.20
N GLU A 461 2.10 18.45 16.83
CA GLU A 461 2.56 19.21 17.99
C GLU A 461 2.64 20.71 17.69
N LYS A 462 3.27 21.08 16.56
CA LYS A 462 3.40 22.48 16.13
C LYS A 462 2.05 23.11 15.79
N SER A 463 1.13 22.34 15.21
CA SER A 463 -0.25 22.79 14.95
C SER A 463 -1.01 23.08 16.24
N GLU A 464 -0.87 22.23 17.25
CA GLU A 464 -1.50 22.43 18.57
C GLU A 464 -0.87 23.60 19.34
N LEU A 465 0.47 23.77 19.26
CA LEU A 465 1.16 24.90 19.85
C LEU A 465 0.64 26.23 19.28
N LEU A 466 0.60 26.34 17.95
CA LEU A 466 0.08 27.51 17.24
C LEU A 466 -1.39 27.76 17.59
N SER A 467 -2.21 26.74 17.68
CA SER A 467 -3.62 26.84 18.11
C SER A 467 -3.73 27.43 19.52
N LYS A 468 -2.92 26.93 20.47
CA LYS A 468 -2.90 27.49 21.85
C LYS A 468 -2.50 28.97 21.87
N MET A 469 -1.56 29.38 21.05
CA MET A 469 -1.12 30.77 20.93
C MET A 469 -2.19 31.66 20.32
N LEU A 470 -2.86 31.24 19.23
CA LEU A 470 -3.97 31.97 18.60
C LEU A 470 -5.18 32.12 19.54
N LYS A 471 -5.51 31.10 20.32
CA LYS A 471 -6.55 31.15 21.36
C LYS A 471 -6.25 32.24 22.41
N ARG A 472 -4.98 32.37 22.83
CA ARG A 472 -4.54 33.44 23.78
C ARG A 472 -4.70 34.82 23.19
N ARG A 473 -4.58 34.99 21.87
CA ARG A 473 -4.80 36.28 21.15
C ARG A 473 -6.29 36.50 20.80
N GLY A 474 -7.16 35.52 21.10
CA GLY A 474 -8.60 35.65 20.84
C GLY A 474 -8.97 35.48 19.37
N ILE A 475 -8.12 34.93 18.51
CA ILE A 475 -8.36 34.71 17.10
C ILE A 475 -9.09 33.37 16.92
N ALA A 476 -10.31 33.42 16.37
CA ALA A 476 -11.06 32.22 16.03
C ALA A 476 -10.39 31.50 14.87
N HIS A 477 -10.16 30.18 15.01
CA HIS A 477 -9.49 29.39 14.00
C HIS A 477 -9.93 27.93 14.03
N ASN A 478 -9.74 27.23 12.91
CA ASN A 478 -9.92 25.81 12.77
C ASN A 478 -8.55 25.11 12.74
N VAL A 479 -8.47 23.92 13.33
CA VAL A 479 -7.26 23.08 13.28
C VAL A 479 -7.59 21.78 12.55
N LEU A 480 -6.75 21.45 11.59
CA LEU A 480 -6.85 20.27 10.77
C LEU A 480 -5.58 19.43 10.92
N ASN A 481 -5.70 18.30 11.57
CA ASN A 481 -4.62 17.34 11.78
C ASN A 481 -5.15 15.90 11.70
N ALA A 482 -4.26 14.90 11.73
CA ALA A 482 -4.60 13.48 11.60
C ALA A 482 -5.67 12.98 12.60
N LYS A 483 -5.82 13.66 13.74
CA LYS A 483 -6.82 13.30 14.77
C LYS A 483 -8.26 13.66 14.35
N GLN A 484 -8.46 14.48 13.29
CA GLN A 484 -9.77 14.99 12.84
C GLN A 484 -10.05 14.67 11.36
N HIS A 485 -9.58 13.54 10.88
CA HIS A 485 -9.59 13.15 9.47
C HIS A 485 -10.99 13.14 8.83
N GLU A 486 -12.03 12.72 9.56
CA GLU A 486 -13.40 12.63 9.05
C GLU A 486 -14.00 13.99 8.64
N LYS A 487 -13.53 15.09 9.21
CA LYS A 487 -13.98 16.46 8.94
C LYS A 487 -13.03 17.26 8.05
N GLU A 488 -12.00 16.63 7.53
CA GLU A 488 -10.93 17.29 6.78
C GLU A 488 -11.47 18.09 5.59
N ALA A 489 -12.22 17.42 4.71
CA ALA A 489 -12.77 18.03 3.50
C ALA A 489 -13.71 19.21 3.82
N GLU A 490 -14.48 19.09 4.91
CA GLU A 490 -15.41 20.10 5.34
C GLU A 490 -14.70 21.39 5.84
N ILE A 491 -13.66 21.22 6.65
CA ILE A 491 -12.90 22.35 7.22
C ILE A 491 -12.15 23.09 6.11
N ILE A 492 -11.49 22.35 5.22
CA ILE A 492 -10.73 22.92 4.10
C ILE A 492 -11.64 23.67 3.13
N ALA A 493 -12.83 23.12 2.83
CA ALA A 493 -13.78 23.76 1.95
C ALA A 493 -14.19 25.18 2.45
N GLN A 494 -14.15 25.41 3.75
CA GLN A 494 -14.48 26.70 4.35
C GLN A 494 -13.27 27.62 4.63
N ALA A 495 -12.05 27.16 4.36
CA ALA A 495 -10.82 27.93 4.60
C ALA A 495 -10.72 29.21 3.74
N GLY A 496 -11.51 29.33 2.65
CA GLY A 496 -11.58 30.50 1.77
C GLY A 496 -12.57 31.58 2.20
N LYS A 497 -13.28 31.43 3.33
CA LYS A 497 -14.22 32.45 3.84
C LYS A 497 -13.53 33.71 4.30
N PHE A 498 -14.22 34.82 4.23
CA PHE A 498 -13.73 36.14 4.68
C PHE A 498 -13.24 36.08 6.15
N GLY A 499 -11.98 36.42 6.37
CA GLY A 499 -11.35 36.40 7.67
C GLY A 499 -11.15 35.02 8.30
N ALA A 500 -11.34 33.91 7.58
CA ALA A 500 -11.11 32.57 8.11
C ALA A 500 -9.64 32.32 8.41
N VAL A 501 -9.35 31.65 9.55
CA VAL A 501 -8.00 31.19 9.89
C VAL A 501 -8.03 29.67 10.04
N THR A 502 -7.22 28.97 9.25
CA THR A 502 -7.17 27.50 9.26
C THR A 502 -5.70 27.07 9.43
N ILE A 503 -5.43 26.24 10.43
CA ILE A 503 -4.14 25.59 10.62
C ILE A 503 -4.28 24.17 10.06
N ALA A 504 -3.38 23.78 9.17
CA ALA A 504 -3.37 22.43 8.60
C ALA A 504 -2.00 21.80 8.73
N THR A 505 -1.95 20.54 9.19
CA THR A 505 -0.70 19.77 9.12
C THR A 505 -0.47 19.26 7.71
N ASN A 506 0.74 19.42 7.23
CA ASN A 506 1.23 18.94 5.94
C ASN A 506 0.20 19.04 4.80
N MET A 507 -0.07 17.93 4.16
CA MET A 507 -0.93 17.82 2.97
C MET A 507 -2.42 17.70 3.29
N ALA A 508 -2.86 18.02 4.51
CA ALA A 508 -4.27 17.96 4.85
C ALA A 508 -5.11 18.74 3.84
N GLY A 509 -6.19 18.11 3.35
CA GLY A 509 -7.04 18.68 2.29
C GLY A 509 -6.47 18.56 0.87
N ARG A 510 -5.47 17.72 0.61
CA ARG A 510 -5.01 17.43 -0.76
C ARG A 510 -6.17 16.81 -1.57
N GLY A 511 -6.32 17.24 -2.83
CA GLY A 511 -7.45 16.86 -3.67
C GLY A 511 -8.75 17.62 -3.41
N THR A 512 -8.77 18.54 -2.42
CA THR A 512 -9.92 19.42 -2.15
C THR A 512 -9.59 20.87 -2.53
N ASP A 513 -10.46 21.50 -3.32
CA ASP A 513 -10.28 22.88 -3.72
C ASP A 513 -10.75 23.85 -2.63
N ILE A 514 -9.95 24.92 -2.40
CA ILE A 514 -10.32 26.04 -1.55
C ILE A 514 -10.92 27.13 -2.45
N ILE A 515 -12.23 27.32 -2.31
CA ILE A 515 -12.99 28.33 -3.07
C ILE A 515 -13.05 29.61 -2.24
N LEU A 516 -12.71 30.76 -2.86
CA LEU A 516 -12.82 32.05 -2.19
C LEU A 516 -14.28 32.36 -1.87
N GLY A 517 -14.57 32.82 -0.65
CA GLY A 517 -15.89 33.05 -0.11
C GLY A 517 -16.52 31.82 0.56
N GLY A 518 -15.94 30.64 0.43
CA GLY A 518 -16.42 29.40 1.01
C GLY A 518 -16.99 28.42 -0.02
N ASN A 519 -17.51 27.30 0.45
CA ASN A 519 -18.09 26.24 -0.39
C ASN A 519 -19.59 26.12 -0.15
N ALA A 520 -20.39 26.41 -1.19
CA ALA A 520 -21.85 26.35 -1.16
C ALA A 520 -22.38 24.94 -0.87
N GLU A 521 -21.75 23.93 -1.46
CA GLU A 521 -22.12 22.53 -1.27
C GLU A 521 -22.04 22.11 0.20
N TYR A 522 -20.93 22.49 0.86
CA TYR A 522 -20.77 22.22 2.29
C TYR A 522 -21.82 22.95 3.15
N MET A 523 -22.14 24.20 2.82
CA MET A 523 -23.17 24.96 3.52
C MET A 523 -24.56 24.33 3.33
N ALA A 524 -24.84 23.78 2.15
CA ALA A 524 -26.06 23.04 1.87
C ALA A 524 -26.16 21.77 2.70
N LYS A 525 -25.08 20.96 2.75
CA LYS A 525 -24.98 19.76 3.62
C LYS A 525 -25.20 20.08 5.09
N ALA A 526 -24.54 21.12 5.59
CA ALA A 526 -24.72 21.58 6.98
C ALA A 526 -26.14 22.04 7.28
N SER A 527 -26.82 22.63 6.29
CA SER A 527 -28.21 23.04 6.41
C SER A 527 -29.16 21.83 6.42
N MET A 528 -28.91 20.82 5.60
CA MET A 528 -29.70 19.58 5.59
C MET A 528 -29.54 18.82 6.93
N ARG A 529 -28.33 18.75 7.51
CA ARG A 529 -28.10 18.22 8.87
C ARG A 529 -28.95 18.95 9.92
N LYS A 530 -28.99 20.26 9.86
CA LYS A 530 -29.87 21.07 10.76
C LYS A 530 -31.35 20.83 10.53
N GLN A 531 -31.77 20.47 9.33
CA GLN A 531 -33.14 20.10 8.99
C GLN A 531 -33.51 18.68 9.41
N GLY A 532 -32.49 17.88 9.89
CA GLY A 532 -32.71 16.54 10.44
C GLY A 532 -32.54 15.41 9.44
N TYR A 533 -31.95 15.66 8.25
CA TYR A 533 -31.60 14.61 7.31
C TYR A 533 -30.50 13.72 7.89
N PRO A 534 -30.63 12.37 7.82
CA PRO A 534 -29.53 11.45 8.19
C PRO A 534 -28.30 11.63 7.31
N GLU A 535 -27.10 11.32 7.80
CA GLU A 535 -25.85 11.44 7.02
C GLU A 535 -25.91 10.60 5.73
N GLU A 536 -26.41 9.39 5.79
CA GLU A 536 -26.58 8.50 4.63
C GLU A 536 -27.44 9.17 3.54
N MET A 537 -28.53 9.83 3.93
CA MET A 537 -29.39 10.55 3.00
C MET A 537 -28.72 11.80 2.41
N ILE A 538 -27.86 12.48 3.18
CA ILE A 538 -27.08 13.64 2.70
C ILE A 538 -26.02 13.18 1.71
N GLU A 539 -25.36 12.04 1.94
CA GLU A 539 -24.41 11.44 1.01
C GLU A 539 -25.12 11.06 -0.30
N GLU A 540 -26.26 10.39 -0.23
CA GLU A 540 -27.07 10.06 -1.41
C GLU A 540 -27.61 11.30 -2.14
N ALA A 541 -27.99 12.35 -1.41
CA ALA A 541 -28.44 13.61 -1.98
C ALA A 541 -27.34 14.34 -2.75
N THR A 542 -26.09 14.19 -2.32
CA THR A 542 -24.91 14.79 -2.97
C THR A 542 -24.23 13.84 -3.94
N GLY A 543 -24.53 12.54 -3.84
CA GLY A 543 -24.07 11.51 -4.74
C GLY A 543 -24.61 11.70 -6.16
N TYR A 544 -23.86 11.13 -7.11
CA TYR A 544 -24.19 11.22 -8.53
C TYR A 544 -24.76 9.89 -9.08
N ALA A 545 -24.96 8.89 -8.22
CA ALA A 545 -25.54 7.62 -8.62
C ALA A 545 -26.97 7.79 -9.16
N GLU A 546 -27.36 7.03 -10.18
CA GLU A 546 -28.75 7.00 -10.66
C GLU A 546 -29.63 6.29 -9.62
N THR A 547 -30.76 6.87 -9.28
CA THR A 547 -31.71 6.31 -8.34
C THR A 547 -33.15 6.64 -8.77
N ASP A 548 -34.06 5.71 -8.52
CA ASP A 548 -35.50 5.89 -8.69
C ASP A 548 -36.23 6.10 -7.33
N ASP A 549 -35.45 6.19 -6.23
CA ASP A 549 -35.99 6.41 -4.88
C ASP A 549 -36.51 7.85 -4.72
N GLU A 550 -37.80 7.99 -4.46
CA GLU A 550 -38.46 9.30 -4.32
C GLU A 550 -37.87 10.12 -3.16
N GLU A 551 -37.49 9.49 -2.04
CA GLU A 551 -36.95 10.19 -0.88
C GLU A 551 -35.55 10.76 -1.21
N ILE A 552 -34.73 10.02 -1.93
CA ILE A 552 -33.40 10.47 -2.39
C ILE A 552 -33.57 11.58 -3.43
N LEU A 553 -34.50 11.47 -4.35
CA LEU A 553 -34.77 12.51 -5.35
C LEU A 553 -35.27 13.83 -4.72
N GLU A 554 -36.10 13.77 -3.68
CA GLU A 554 -36.52 14.95 -2.93
C GLU A 554 -35.38 15.57 -2.14
N ALA A 555 -34.55 14.75 -1.51
CA ALA A 555 -33.31 15.19 -0.83
C ALA A 555 -32.32 15.86 -1.80
N ARG A 556 -32.15 15.31 -3.03
CA ARG A 556 -31.36 15.93 -4.10
C ARG A 556 -31.87 17.29 -4.53
N LYS A 557 -33.17 17.41 -4.69
CA LYS A 557 -33.78 18.70 -5.03
C LYS A 557 -33.56 19.72 -3.91
N THR A 558 -33.80 19.34 -2.67
CA THR A 558 -33.55 20.18 -1.50
C THR A 558 -32.06 20.62 -1.44
N PHE A 559 -31.17 19.71 -1.70
CA PHE A 559 -29.75 20.01 -1.77
C PHE A 559 -29.40 20.99 -2.89
N GLN A 560 -29.97 20.81 -4.09
CA GLN A 560 -29.74 21.69 -5.24
C GLN A 560 -30.28 23.11 -4.96
N ASP A 561 -31.49 23.25 -4.44
CA ASP A 561 -32.08 24.52 -4.08
C ASP A 561 -31.25 25.28 -3.02
N LEU A 562 -30.75 24.55 -2.01
CA LEU A 562 -29.87 25.12 -0.99
C LEU A 562 -28.49 25.50 -1.56
N ASN A 563 -27.94 24.68 -2.43
CA ASN A 563 -26.63 24.90 -3.05
C ASN A 563 -26.67 26.14 -3.99
N GLU A 564 -27.72 26.32 -4.78
CA GLU A 564 -27.91 27.51 -5.62
C GLU A 564 -28.06 28.78 -4.77
N LYS A 565 -28.87 28.72 -3.72
CA LYS A 565 -29.00 29.82 -2.77
C LYS A 565 -27.65 30.22 -2.17
N TYR A 566 -26.85 29.23 -1.69
CA TYR A 566 -25.56 29.53 -1.09
C TYR A 566 -24.53 29.98 -2.12
N LYS A 567 -24.62 29.55 -3.37
CA LYS A 567 -23.73 30.06 -4.44
C LYS A 567 -23.95 31.56 -4.67
N GLU A 568 -25.19 32.04 -4.60
CA GLU A 568 -25.48 33.47 -4.71
C GLU A 568 -24.96 34.26 -3.49
N GLU A 569 -25.16 33.74 -2.26
CA GLU A 569 -24.69 34.37 -1.03
C GLU A 569 -23.15 34.46 -1.00
N ILE A 570 -22.45 33.42 -1.46
CA ILE A 570 -20.99 33.35 -1.48
C ILE A 570 -20.38 34.32 -2.50
N LYS A 571 -21.06 34.66 -3.56
CA LYS A 571 -20.52 35.49 -4.62
C LYS A 571 -20.01 36.85 -4.12
N ASP A 572 -20.80 37.53 -3.30
CA ASP A 572 -20.45 38.81 -2.70
C ASP A 572 -19.28 38.65 -1.71
N GLU A 573 -19.27 37.55 -0.94
CA GLU A 573 -18.17 37.25 -0.01
C GLU A 573 -16.89 36.96 -0.76
N ALA A 574 -16.94 36.21 -1.87
CA ALA A 574 -15.79 35.91 -2.72
C ALA A 574 -15.15 37.18 -3.29
N ASP A 575 -15.97 38.17 -3.73
CA ASP A 575 -15.46 39.42 -4.25
C ASP A 575 -14.77 40.23 -3.16
N ARG A 576 -15.32 40.28 -1.95
CA ARG A 576 -14.67 40.91 -0.79
C ARG A 576 -13.34 40.25 -0.43
N VAL A 577 -13.25 38.93 -0.52
CA VAL A 577 -12.02 38.18 -0.30
C VAL A 577 -10.98 38.48 -1.40
N ARG A 578 -11.42 38.63 -2.67
CA ARG A 578 -10.51 39.03 -3.76
C ARG A 578 -9.97 40.43 -3.54
N GLU A 579 -10.81 41.39 -3.11
CA GLU A 579 -10.40 42.73 -2.77
C GLU A 579 -9.43 42.76 -1.58
N ALA A 580 -9.63 41.90 -0.58
CA ALA A 580 -8.70 41.75 0.55
C ALA A 580 -7.34 41.12 0.18
N GLY A 581 -7.19 40.61 -1.07
CA GLY A 581 -5.92 40.05 -1.55
C GLY A 581 -5.94 38.53 -1.76
N GLY A 582 -7.13 37.87 -1.70
CA GLY A 582 -7.32 36.45 -1.86
C GLY A 582 -6.80 35.64 -0.66
N LEU A 583 -6.54 34.35 -0.85
CA LEU A 583 -6.07 33.46 0.22
C LEU A 583 -4.58 33.73 0.53
N MET A 584 -4.25 33.95 1.82
CA MET A 584 -2.87 34.00 2.32
C MET A 584 -2.41 32.61 2.76
N ILE A 585 -1.27 32.15 2.24
CA ILE A 585 -0.58 30.95 2.68
C ILE A 585 0.57 31.32 3.58
N ILE A 586 0.62 30.75 4.76
CA ILE A 586 1.74 30.88 5.70
C ILE A 586 2.33 29.47 5.91
N GLY A 587 3.58 29.26 5.51
CA GLY A 587 4.35 28.07 5.88
C GLY A 587 5.15 28.35 7.15
N THR A 588 5.04 27.50 8.16
CA THR A 588 5.79 27.69 9.42
C THR A 588 7.19 27.09 9.36
N GLU A 589 7.44 26.23 8.36
CA GLU A 589 8.74 25.61 8.09
C GLU A 589 8.80 25.23 6.61
N ARG A 590 10.01 24.94 6.11
CA ARG A 590 10.21 24.30 4.83
C ARG A 590 10.13 22.78 5.01
N HIS A 591 9.46 22.13 4.08
CA HIS A 591 9.39 20.68 4.03
C HIS A 591 10.68 20.06 3.48
N GLU A 592 10.82 18.76 3.60
CA GLU A 592 11.96 18.01 3.06
C GLU A 592 12.09 18.13 1.53
N SER A 593 10.98 18.38 0.82
CA SER A 593 10.95 18.56 -0.62
C SER A 593 10.34 19.90 -1.01
N ARG A 594 10.98 20.59 -1.98
CA ARG A 594 10.48 21.83 -2.59
C ARG A 594 9.11 21.63 -3.23
N ARG A 595 8.82 20.44 -3.68
CA ARG A 595 7.55 20.04 -4.27
C ARG A 595 6.38 20.22 -3.29
N ILE A 596 6.55 19.79 -2.04
CA ILE A 596 5.54 19.95 -0.97
C ILE A 596 5.29 21.44 -0.67
N ASP A 597 6.34 22.24 -0.63
CA ASP A 597 6.21 23.70 -0.46
C ASP A 597 5.42 24.32 -1.62
N ASN A 598 5.68 23.90 -2.85
CA ASN A 598 4.96 24.36 -4.03
C ASN A 598 3.49 23.92 -4.04
N GLN A 599 3.18 22.73 -3.54
CA GLN A 599 1.79 22.27 -3.36
C GLN A 599 1.05 23.11 -2.32
N LEU A 600 1.71 23.47 -1.21
CA LEU A 600 1.14 24.37 -0.21
C LEU A 600 0.87 25.75 -0.82
N ARG A 601 1.84 26.35 -1.51
CA ARG A 601 1.65 27.63 -2.24
C ARG A 601 0.53 27.53 -3.26
N GLY A 602 0.44 26.40 -3.99
CA GLY A 602 -0.56 26.14 -5.03
C GLY A 602 -2.01 26.08 -4.56
N ARG A 603 -2.24 26.10 -3.25
CA ARG A 603 -3.60 26.20 -2.70
C ARG A 603 -4.21 27.59 -2.88
N SER A 604 -3.38 28.61 -3.16
CA SER A 604 -3.77 30.00 -3.39
C SER A 604 -3.44 30.44 -4.83
N GLY A 605 -4.15 31.42 -5.34
CA GLY A 605 -3.92 32.01 -6.67
C GLY A 605 -4.36 31.12 -7.82
N ARG A 606 -5.50 30.45 -7.69
CA ARG A 606 -6.07 29.54 -8.70
C ARG A 606 -6.92 30.26 -9.71
N GLN A 607 -6.90 29.83 -10.97
CA GLN A 607 -7.73 30.38 -12.07
C GLN A 607 -7.70 31.92 -12.18
N GLY A 608 -6.53 32.53 -11.91
CA GLY A 608 -6.36 33.97 -11.98
C GLY A 608 -6.85 34.77 -10.76
N ASP A 609 -7.22 34.09 -9.67
CA ASP A 609 -7.54 34.75 -8.40
C ASP A 609 -6.25 35.34 -7.76
N PRO A 610 -6.35 36.44 -7.01
CA PRO A 610 -5.25 36.97 -6.23
C PRO A 610 -4.88 36.02 -5.06
N GLY A 611 -3.65 36.14 -4.58
CA GLY A 611 -3.18 35.36 -3.45
C GLY A 611 -1.79 35.80 -3.02
N VAL A 612 -1.41 35.37 -1.83
CA VAL A 612 -0.08 35.67 -1.26
C VAL A 612 0.45 34.42 -0.56
N SER A 613 1.75 34.16 -0.67
CA SER A 613 2.40 33.11 0.13
C SER A 613 3.65 33.63 0.81
N ARG A 614 3.93 33.12 2.00
CA ARG A 614 5.16 33.43 2.76
C ARG A 614 5.54 32.28 3.68
N PHE A 615 6.84 31.98 3.76
CA PHE A 615 7.38 31.04 4.72
C PHE A 615 8.10 31.79 5.86
N PHE A 616 7.88 31.29 7.07
CA PHE A 616 8.53 31.75 8.30
C PHE A 616 9.38 30.60 8.83
N LEU A 617 10.69 30.84 8.95
CA LEU A 617 11.68 29.81 9.20
C LEU A 617 12.51 30.14 10.43
N SER A 618 13.05 29.13 11.09
CA SER A 618 14.00 29.29 12.19
C SER A 618 15.28 28.51 11.93
N THR A 619 16.41 28.95 12.50
CA THR A 619 17.64 28.12 12.48
C THR A 619 17.54 26.87 13.35
N GLU A 620 16.52 26.80 14.20
CA GLU A 620 16.20 25.65 15.06
C GLU A 620 15.29 24.62 14.36
N ASP A 621 14.71 24.97 13.20
CA ASP A 621 13.88 24.04 12.42
C ASP A 621 14.70 22.83 11.97
N ASP A 622 14.11 21.64 11.96
CA ASP A 622 14.81 20.38 11.72
C ASP A 622 15.60 20.37 10.40
N LEU A 623 15.00 20.86 9.31
CA LEU A 623 15.71 20.97 8.03
C LEU A 623 16.99 21.82 8.15
N MET A 624 16.89 22.92 8.90
CA MET A 624 18.00 23.84 9.08
C MET A 624 19.05 23.28 10.05
N ARG A 625 18.60 22.64 11.12
CA ARG A 625 19.46 22.01 12.12
C ARG A 625 20.27 20.84 11.53
N LEU A 626 19.61 19.98 10.73
CA LEU A 626 20.22 18.77 10.20
C LEU A 626 21.05 19.00 8.92
N PHE A 627 20.68 19.91 8.06
CA PHE A 627 21.28 20.06 6.72
C PHE A 627 21.87 21.44 6.40
N GLY A 628 21.53 22.48 7.16
CA GLY A 628 21.96 23.86 6.90
C GLY A 628 22.78 24.52 8.00
N GLY A 629 22.88 23.87 9.17
CA GLY A 629 23.09 24.42 10.49
C GLY A 629 24.29 25.32 10.76
N ASP A 630 25.51 24.81 10.71
CA ASP A 630 26.63 25.47 11.35
C ASP A 630 27.06 26.78 10.67
N ARG A 631 27.03 26.78 9.33
CA ARG A 631 27.37 28.01 8.58
C ARG A 631 26.39 29.15 8.80
N MET A 632 25.10 28.81 8.89
CA MET A 632 24.03 29.76 9.06
C MET A 632 23.98 30.28 10.51
N ARG A 633 24.13 29.38 11.50
CA ARG A 633 24.23 29.75 12.92
C ARG A 633 25.42 30.66 13.16
N ALA A 634 26.60 30.31 12.65
CA ALA A 634 27.81 31.16 12.76
C ALA A 634 27.66 32.52 12.06
N MET A 635 26.93 32.57 10.95
CA MET A 635 26.60 33.83 10.27
C MET A 635 25.64 34.68 11.09
N MET A 636 24.59 34.10 11.67
CA MET A 636 23.62 34.81 12.50
C MET A 636 24.25 35.33 13.81
N GLU A 637 25.11 34.53 14.43
CA GLU A 637 25.86 34.94 15.62
C GLU A 637 26.78 36.16 15.32
N ARG A 638 27.47 36.16 14.17
CA ARG A 638 28.30 37.26 13.73
C ARG A 638 27.51 38.55 13.43
N MET A 639 26.26 38.42 12.98
CA MET A 639 25.40 39.54 12.66
C MET A 639 24.71 40.15 13.89
N ASN A 640 24.85 39.56 15.07
CA ASN A 640 24.24 39.98 16.34
C ASN A 640 22.75 40.30 16.22
N VAL A 641 22.00 39.45 15.54
CA VAL A 641 20.58 39.62 15.24
C VAL A 641 19.74 39.38 16.50
N GLU A 642 18.77 40.27 16.75
CA GLU A 642 17.78 40.10 17.83
C GLU A 642 16.88 38.87 17.54
N GLU A 643 16.38 38.18 18.58
CA GLU A 643 15.59 36.95 18.45
C GLU A 643 14.31 37.14 17.62
N ASP A 644 13.66 38.28 17.74
CA ASP A 644 12.38 38.56 17.06
C ASP A 644 12.55 39.33 15.72
N ALA A 645 13.79 39.58 15.28
CA ALA A 645 14.07 40.33 14.05
C ALA A 645 14.11 39.38 12.84
N PRO A 646 13.27 39.59 11.83
CA PRO A 646 13.32 38.80 10.61
C PRO A 646 14.52 39.17 9.75
N ILE A 647 15.18 38.18 9.17
CA ILE A 647 16.20 38.38 8.16
C ILE A 647 15.61 37.94 6.82
N GLU A 648 15.48 38.87 5.89
CA GLU A 648 15.10 38.66 4.53
C GLU A 648 16.31 38.80 3.63
N ASN A 649 16.96 37.71 3.25
CA ASN A 649 18.14 37.75 2.39
C ASN A 649 18.08 36.61 1.37
N LYS A 650 18.26 36.97 0.08
CA LYS A 650 18.31 36.00 -1.02
C LYS A 650 19.38 34.91 -0.85
N MET A 651 20.46 35.24 -0.17
CA MET A 651 21.52 34.27 0.12
C MET A 651 21.04 33.19 1.08
N LEU A 652 20.23 33.55 2.10
CA LEU A 652 19.65 32.58 3.03
C LEU A 652 18.65 31.67 2.31
N THR A 653 17.78 32.22 1.47
CA THR A 653 16.87 31.42 0.64
C THR A 653 17.63 30.41 -0.21
N SER A 654 18.76 30.79 -0.83
CA SER A 654 19.58 29.88 -1.62
C SER A 654 20.23 28.76 -0.79
N ILE A 655 20.63 29.05 0.46
CA ILE A 655 21.18 28.02 1.37
C ILE A 655 20.07 27.02 1.73
N ILE A 656 18.88 27.49 2.01
CA ILE A 656 17.72 26.66 2.35
C ILE A 656 17.35 25.75 1.16
N GLU A 657 17.25 26.31 -0.05
CA GLU A 657 16.99 25.55 -1.27
C GLU A 657 18.06 24.48 -1.52
N SER A 658 19.34 24.79 -1.30
CA SER A 658 20.44 23.82 -1.39
C SER A 658 20.35 22.72 -0.33
N SER A 659 19.84 23.05 0.86
CA SER A 659 19.61 22.06 1.92
C SER A 659 18.47 21.11 1.56
N GLN A 660 17.37 21.63 1.02
CA GLN A 660 16.26 20.79 0.51
C GLN A 660 16.74 19.89 -0.64
N GLU A 661 17.52 20.41 -1.59
CA GLU A 661 18.06 19.62 -2.69
C GLU A 661 18.93 18.45 -2.20
N LYS A 662 19.71 18.63 -1.14
CA LYS A 662 20.47 17.53 -0.53
C LYS A 662 19.57 16.46 0.07
N VAL A 663 18.47 16.86 0.71
CA VAL A 663 17.49 15.92 1.27
C VAL A 663 16.77 15.18 0.17
N GLU A 664 16.34 15.90 -0.87
CA GLU A 664 15.71 15.29 -2.07
C GLU A 664 16.61 14.23 -2.71
N LEU A 665 17.90 14.57 -2.94
CA LEU A 665 18.89 13.64 -3.49
C LEU A 665 19.14 12.42 -2.58
N ARG A 666 19.20 12.63 -1.27
CA ARG A 666 19.32 11.51 -0.32
C ARG A 666 18.11 10.59 -0.37
N ASN A 667 16.91 11.16 -0.34
CA ASN A 667 15.67 10.40 -0.41
C ASN A 667 15.53 9.64 -1.72
N PHE A 668 15.92 10.25 -2.84
CA PHE A 668 16.03 9.58 -4.14
C PHE A 668 17.02 8.41 -4.09
N GLY A 669 18.20 8.61 -3.47
CA GLY A 669 19.17 7.53 -3.24
C GLY A 669 18.57 6.34 -2.50
N ILE A 670 17.85 6.60 -1.41
CA ILE A 670 17.16 5.54 -0.62
C ILE A 670 16.14 4.79 -1.48
N ARG A 671 15.28 5.49 -2.26
CA ARG A 671 14.30 4.85 -3.14
C ARG A 671 14.95 4.04 -4.24
N LYS A 672 16.07 4.53 -4.79
CA LYS A 672 16.86 3.82 -5.79
C LYS A 672 17.49 2.54 -5.23
N ASP A 673 18.05 2.61 -4.02
CA ASP A 673 18.60 1.42 -3.34
C ASP A 673 17.50 0.37 -3.11
N VAL A 674 16.34 0.78 -2.58
CA VAL A 674 15.20 -0.13 -2.38
C VAL A 674 14.80 -0.80 -3.68
N LEU A 675 14.73 -0.03 -4.78
CA LEU A 675 14.39 -0.56 -6.09
C LEU A 675 15.45 -1.55 -6.61
N GLN A 676 16.75 -1.25 -6.46
CA GLN A 676 17.82 -2.12 -6.94
C GLN A 676 17.78 -3.50 -6.28
N TYR A 677 17.48 -3.56 -4.99
CA TYR A 677 17.28 -4.84 -4.28
C TYR A 677 15.98 -5.53 -4.71
N ASP A 678 14.87 -4.79 -4.82
CA ASP A 678 13.59 -5.37 -5.23
C ASP A 678 13.58 -5.80 -6.71
N ASP A 679 14.38 -5.21 -7.58
CA ASP A 679 14.51 -5.62 -8.98
C ASP A 679 15.06 -7.06 -9.12
N VAL A 680 15.91 -7.50 -8.18
CA VAL A 680 16.37 -8.90 -8.14
C VAL A 680 15.20 -9.82 -7.81
N LEU A 681 14.49 -9.53 -6.73
CA LEU A 681 13.32 -10.31 -6.32
C LEU A 681 12.18 -10.21 -7.37
N ASN A 682 12.04 -9.07 -8.04
CA ASN A 682 11.02 -8.89 -9.06
C ASN A 682 11.21 -9.80 -10.27
N ARG A 683 12.43 -10.01 -10.72
CA ARG A 683 12.72 -10.96 -11.82
C ARG A 683 12.34 -12.38 -11.43
N GLN A 684 12.64 -12.79 -10.20
CA GLN A 684 12.24 -14.09 -9.66
C GLN A 684 10.71 -14.18 -9.55
N ARG A 685 10.05 -13.13 -9.08
CA ARG A 685 8.59 -13.01 -8.99
C ARG A 685 7.93 -13.15 -10.36
N GLU A 686 8.44 -12.50 -11.39
CA GLU A 686 7.93 -12.60 -12.77
C GLU A 686 7.99 -14.04 -13.29
N ILE A 687 9.06 -14.77 -12.99
CA ILE A 687 9.21 -16.18 -13.36
C ILE A 687 8.16 -17.03 -12.62
N ILE A 688 8.11 -16.93 -11.30
CA ILE A 688 7.20 -17.74 -10.47
C ILE A 688 5.74 -17.44 -10.78
N TYR A 689 5.36 -16.15 -10.85
CA TYR A 689 3.97 -15.76 -11.13
C TYR A 689 3.57 -16.09 -12.58
N GLY A 690 4.51 -16.00 -13.53
CA GLY A 690 4.29 -16.44 -14.90
C GLY A 690 4.03 -17.95 -15.01
N GLN A 691 4.85 -18.78 -14.36
CA GLN A 691 4.64 -20.23 -14.29
C GLN A 691 3.33 -20.57 -13.57
N ARG A 692 3.06 -19.88 -12.46
CA ARG A 692 1.83 -20.05 -11.70
C ARG A 692 0.58 -19.72 -12.51
N ASP A 693 0.66 -18.68 -13.34
CA ASP A 693 -0.45 -18.29 -14.24
C ASP A 693 -0.71 -19.33 -15.33
N GLN A 694 0.34 -19.95 -15.90
CA GLN A 694 0.22 -21.05 -16.84
C GLN A 694 -0.53 -22.24 -16.19
N VAL A 695 -0.16 -22.60 -14.97
CA VAL A 695 -0.83 -23.65 -14.18
C VAL A 695 -2.31 -23.32 -13.95
N LEU A 696 -2.63 -22.06 -13.60
CA LEU A 696 -4.01 -21.61 -13.38
C LEU A 696 -4.83 -21.54 -14.67
N ASN A 697 -4.19 -21.30 -15.82
CA ASN A 697 -4.88 -21.25 -17.11
C ASN A 697 -5.25 -22.62 -17.66
N GLY A 698 -4.88 -23.72 -16.96
CA GLY A 698 -5.29 -25.06 -17.29
C GLY A 698 -4.44 -25.72 -18.39
N GLU A 699 -3.17 -25.32 -18.51
CA GLU A 699 -2.20 -26.07 -19.32
C GLU A 699 -2.08 -27.50 -18.78
N ASP A 700 -1.94 -28.47 -19.68
CA ASP A 700 -1.69 -29.84 -19.25
C ASP A 700 -0.32 -29.94 -18.63
N LEU A 701 -0.30 -30.24 -17.35
CA LEU A 701 0.92 -30.25 -16.53
C LEU A 701 1.55 -31.65 -16.45
N HIS A 702 0.89 -32.64 -16.99
CA HIS A 702 1.28 -34.06 -16.82
C HIS A 702 2.74 -34.30 -17.20
N ASP A 703 3.09 -33.97 -18.45
CA ASP A 703 4.47 -34.14 -18.93
C ASP A 703 5.48 -33.29 -18.10
N THR A 704 5.06 -32.12 -17.64
CA THR A 704 5.87 -31.26 -16.79
C THR A 704 6.11 -31.89 -15.43
N VAL A 705 5.09 -32.50 -14.81
CA VAL A 705 5.21 -33.16 -13.51
C VAL A 705 6.07 -34.42 -13.65
N LEU A 706 5.88 -35.23 -14.72
CA LEU A 706 6.74 -36.38 -14.98
C LEU A 706 8.20 -35.99 -15.17
N LYS A 707 8.47 -34.85 -15.84
CA LYS A 707 9.81 -34.32 -15.98
C LYS A 707 10.35 -33.87 -14.64
N MET A 708 9.54 -33.22 -13.79
CA MET A 708 9.98 -32.83 -12.45
C MET A 708 10.39 -34.04 -11.60
N VAL A 709 9.67 -35.17 -11.74
CA VAL A 709 10.06 -36.40 -11.06
C VAL A 709 11.45 -36.88 -11.51
N SER A 710 11.70 -36.94 -12.82
CA SER A 710 13.00 -37.34 -13.36
C SER A 710 14.12 -36.35 -12.95
N ASP A 711 13.90 -35.06 -13.15
CA ASP A 711 14.89 -34.01 -12.82
C ASP A 711 15.26 -34.01 -11.31
N SER A 712 14.26 -34.23 -10.41
CA SER A 712 14.49 -34.28 -8.96
C SER A 712 15.33 -35.50 -8.55
N ILE A 713 15.10 -36.66 -9.20
CA ILE A 713 15.90 -37.87 -8.95
C ILE A 713 17.32 -37.66 -9.48
N ASP A 714 17.48 -37.07 -10.67
CA ASP A 714 18.78 -36.76 -11.25
C ASP A 714 19.61 -35.81 -10.34
N THR A 715 18.95 -34.82 -9.73
CA THR A 715 19.57 -33.92 -8.76
C THR A 715 20.04 -34.68 -7.51
N SER A 716 19.19 -35.57 -6.97
CA SER A 716 19.56 -36.40 -5.83
C SER A 716 20.74 -37.34 -6.16
N ILE A 717 20.76 -37.93 -7.38
CA ILE A 717 21.88 -38.75 -7.84
C ILE A 717 23.17 -37.95 -7.86
N LYS A 718 23.19 -36.76 -8.46
CA LYS A 718 24.37 -35.88 -8.48
C LYS A 718 24.83 -35.47 -7.07
N HIS A 719 23.92 -35.33 -6.14
CA HIS A 719 24.23 -34.99 -4.76
C HIS A 719 24.88 -36.16 -3.99
N TYR A 720 24.28 -37.36 -4.06
CA TYR A 720 24.75 -38.53 -3.31
C TYR A 720 25.83 -39.31 -4.04
N LEU A 721 25.86 -39.27 -5.37
CA LEU A 721 26.81 -39.98 -6.24
C LEU A 721 27.55 -38.97 -7.16
N PRO A 722 28.32 -38.03 -6.61
CA PRO A 722 28.96 -36.97 -7.39
C PRO A 722 29.94 -37.52 -8.43
N GLU A 723 30.11 -36.77 -9.53
CA GLU A 723 31.16 -37.09 -10.53
C GLU A 723 32.56 -37.17 -9.90
N GLY A 724 33.30 -38.17 -10.27
CA GLY A 724 34.67 -38.35 -9.79
C GLY A 724 34.91 -39.68 -9.12
N PRO A 725 35.84 -39.77 -8.13
CA PRO A 725 36.16 -41.06 -7.48
C PRO A 725 34.95 -41.64 -6.76
N ARG A 726 34.64 -42.92 -7.02
CA ARG A 726 33.52 -43.64 -6.40
C ARG A 726 33.62 -43.74 -4.87
N GLU A 727 34.77 -43.47 -4.29
CA GLU A 727 34.97 -43.34 -2.84
C GLU A 727 34.18 -42.21 -2.22
N ASN A 728 33.78 -41.22 -3.02
CA ASN A 728 32.91 -40.09 -2.63
C ASN A 728 31.41 -40.41 -2.69
N TRP A 729 31.02 -41.59 -3.21
CA TRP A 729 29.65 -41.99 -3.32
C TRP A 729 29.04 -42.35 -1.96
N ASN A 730 27.86 -41.80 -1.67
CA ASN A 730 27.09 -42.10 -0.47
C ASN A 730 25.83 -42.88 -0.82
N TYR A 731 25.99 -44.03 -1.47
CA TYR A 731 24.87 -44.88 -1.91
C TYR A 731 23.91 -45.28 -0.77
N PRO A 732 24.38 -45.63 0.43
CA PRO A 732 23.47 -45.97 1.53
C PRO A 732 22.55 -44.82 1.92
N SER A 733 23.02 -43.57 1.92
CA SER A 733 22.20 -42.41 2.23
C SER A 733 21.18 -42.09 1.12
N LEU A 734 21.53 -42.34 -0.15
CA LEU A 734 20.61 -42.25 -1.27
C LEU A 734 19.42 -43.19 -1.10
N ILE A 735 19.70 -44.45 -0.78
CA ILE A 735 18.62 -45.49 -0.61
C ILE A 735 17.80 -45.18 0.65
N GLU A 736 18.42 -44.77 1.76
CA GLU A 736 17.70 -44.38 2.97
C GLU A 736 16.79 -43.17 2.73
N TYR A 737 17.20 -42.23 1.87
CA TYR A 737 16.40 -41.06 1.50
C TYR A 737 15.10 -41.45 0.78
N TYR A 738 15.13 -42.42 -0.12
CA TYR A 738 13.96 -42.90 -0.85
C TYR A 738 13.17 -43.99 -0.13
N LYS A 739 13.71 -44.53 0.96
CA LYS A 739 13.12 -45.63 1.72
C LYS A 739 11.77 -45.25 2.34
N GLY A 740 10.81 -46.14 2.18
CA GLY A 740 9.50 -46.06 2.85
C GLY A 740 8.47 -45.18 2.12
N TRP A 741 8.87 -44.43 1.12
CA TRP A 741 7.93 -43.66 0.31
C TRP A 741 8.03 -43.90 -1.20
N LEU A 742 9.18 -44.19 -1.74
CA LEU A 742 9.39 -44.63 -3.12
C LEU A 742 9.89 -46.07 -3.16
N ILE A 743 10.97 -46.35 -2.47
CA ILE A 743 11.54 -47.69 -2.39
C ILE A 743 10.79 -48.48 -1.31
N THR A 744 9.92 -49.41 -1.74
CA THR A 744 9.19 -50.35 -0.87
C THR A 744 9.83 -51.71 -0.79
N ASP A 745 10.56 -52.13 -1.81
CA ASP A 745 11.34 -53.37 -1.87
C ASP A 745 12.85 -53.06 -1.76
N GLU A 746 13.36 -53.12 -0.53
CA GLU A 746 14.77 -52.85 -0.24
C GLU A 746 15.71 -53.88 -0.81
N GLU A 747 15.22 -55.11 -1.07
CA GLU A 747 16.09 -56.18 -1.61
C GLU A 747 16.56 -55.86 -3.03
N LYS A 748 15.76 -55.15 -3.83
CA LYS A 748 16.09 -54.69 -5.18
C LYS A 748 17.31 -53.73 -5.21
N TYR A 749 17.55 -53.01 -4.13
CA TYR A 749 18.60 -51.99 -4.00
C TYR A 749 19.74 -52.43 -3.07
N LYS A 750 19.80 -53.67 -2.66
CA LYS A 750 20.94 -54.20 -1.90
C LYS A 750 22.06 -54.60 -2.86
N LEU A 751 22.82 -53.62 -3.38
CA LEU A 751 23.97 -53.85 -4.21
C LEU A 751 25.21 -54.16 -3.33
N ASP A 752 25.99 -55.15 -3.71
CA ASP A 752 27.27 -55.39 -3.11
C ASP A 752 28.35 -54.42 -3.68
N LYS A 753 29.57 -54.45 -3.09
CA LYS A 753 30.62 -53.55 -3.54
C LYS A 753 31.06 -53.77 -4.97
N ASP A 754 31.06 -55.02 -5.42
CA ASP A 754 31.49 -55.41 -6.77
C ASP A 754 30.45 -54.94 -7.80
N GLU A 755 29.19 -55.12 -7.48
CA GLU A 755 28.06 -54.64 -8.30
C GLU A 755 28.03 -53.11 -8.39
N LEU A 756 28.31 -52.43 -7.27
CA LEU A 756 28.34 -50.94 -7.23
C LEU A 756 29.56 -50.37 -8.01
N GLU A 757 30.66 -51.17 -8.10
CA GLU A 757 31.84 -50.80 -8.88
C GLU A 757 31.63 -50.99 -10.40
N GLU A 758 30.66 -51.78 -10.83
CA GLU A 758 30.33 -51.99 -12.23
C GLU A 758 29.27 -51.03 -12.78
N MET A 759 28.38 -50.47 -11.93
CA MET A 759 27.29 -49.57 -12.36
C MET A 759 27.74 -48.08 -12.43
N GLU A 760 27.19 -47.38 -13.40
CA GLU A 760 27.31 -45.91 -13.50
C GLU A 760 26.21 -45.21 -12.69
N ALA A 761 26.47 -43.95 -12.22
CA ALA A 761 25.51 -43.21 -11.41
C ALA A 761 24.17 -42.97 -12.17
N GLU A 762 24.27 -42.76 -13.47
CA GLU A 762 23.13 -42.58 -14.37
C GLU A 762 22.27 -43.84 -14.48
N GLU A 763 22.84 -45.04 -14.44
CA GLU A 763 22.12 -46.29 -14.45
C GLU A 763 21.32 -46.53 -13.16
N ILE A 764 21.96 -46.18 -12.00
CA ILE A 764 21.26 -46.23 -10.71
C ILE A 764 20.10 -45.21 -10.71
N GLY A 765 20.35 -44.01 -11.24
CA GLY A 765 19.35 -42.97 -11.38
C GLY A 765 18.16 -43.42 -12.23
N GLN A 766 18.44 -44.05 -13.39
CA GLN A 766 17.39 -44.54 -14.29
C GLN A 766 16.53 -45.62 -13.63
N HIS A 767 17.13 -46.52 -12.84
CA HIS A 767 16.34 -47.52 -12.10
C HIS A 767 15.38 -46.89 -11.09
N ILE A 768 15.81 -45.85 -10.38
CA ILE A 768 14.94 -45.14 -9.43
C ILE A 768 13.86 -44.35 -10.17
N ILE A 769 14.18 -43.74 -11.32
CA ILE A 769 13.21 -43.03 -12.17
C ILE A 769 12.15 -44.01 -12.68
N ASP A 770 12.56 -45.16 -13.17
CA ASP A 770 11.64 -46.18 -13.69
C ASP A 770 10.66 -46.63 -12.58
N ASP A 771 11.16 -46.90 -11.37
CA ASP A 771 10.30 -47.27 -10.22
C ASP A 771 9.35 -46.12 -9.84
N ALA A 772 9.82 -44.87 -9.87
CA ALA A 772 9.00 -43.70 -9.59
C ALA A 772 7.86 -43.54 -10.63
N LEU A 773 8.19 -43.71 -11.90
CA LEU A 773 7.20 -43.64 -12.98
C LEU A 773 6.20 -44.82 -12.91
N GLU A 774 6.64 -46.00 -12.47
CA GLU A 774 5.74 -47.16 -12.24
C GLU A 774 4.77 -46.86 -11.08
N VAL A 775 5.24 -46.30 -9.97
CA VAL A 775 4.39 -45.87 -8.84
C VAL A 775 3.43 -44.78 -9.27
N PHE A 776 3.90 -43.79 -10.05
CA PHE A 776 3.05 -42.73 -10.60
C PHE A 776 1.93 -43.30 -11.46
N LYS A 777 2.24 -44.19 -12.38
CA LYS A 777 1.27 -44.87 -13.26
C LYS A 777 0.27 -45.70 -12.46
N ALA A 778 0.72 -46.43 -11.46
CA ALA A 778 -0.16 -47.19 -10.57
C ALA A 778 -1.12 -46.23 -9.80
N ASN A 779 -0.66 -45.03 -9.38
CA ASN A 779 -1.49 -44.03 -8.75
C ASN A 779 -2.55 -43.47 -9.71
N GLU A 780 -2.23 -43.32 -11.00
CA GLU A 780 -3.21 -42.88 -12.03
C GLU A 780 -4.34 -43.91 -12.24
N GLU A 781 -4.08 -45.22 -12.04
CA GLU A 781 -5.08 -46.25 -12.13
C GLU A 781 -6.03 -46.28 -10.91
N LEU A 782 -5.64 -45.71 -9.78
CA LEU A 782 -6.44 -45.69 -8.54
C LEU A 782 -7.54 -44.64 -8.53
N LEU A 783 -7.34 -43.50 -9.18
CA LEU A 783 -8.23 -42.35 -9.17
C LEU A 783 -8.63 -41.94 -10.60
N PRO A 784 -9.79 -41.27 -10.78
CA PRO A 784 -10.16 -40.69 -12.07
C PRO A 784 -9.09 -39.71 -12.58
N ALA A 785 -8.84 -39.73 -13.90
CA ALA A 785 -7.83 -38.86 -14.51
C ALA A 785 -8.02 -37.37 -14.19
N GLU A 786 -9.25 -36.85 -14.15
CA GLU A 786 -9.57 -35.48 -13.74
C GLU A 786 -9.09 -35.16 -12.32
N THR A 787 -9.24 -36.13 -11.40
CA THR A 787 -8.78 -35.98 -10.01
C THR A 787 -7.26 -35.91 -9.94
N ILE A 788 -6.55 -36.72 -10.71
CA ILE A 788 -5.09 -36.70 -10.79
C ILE A 788 -4.60 -35.36 -11.35
N ARG A 789 -5.18 -34.87 -12.45
CA ARG A 789 -4.83 -33.55 -13.02
C ARG A 789 -5.08 -32.39 -12.05
N GLU A 790 -6.18 -32.49 -11.31
CA GLU A 790 -6.46 -31.49 -10.24
C GLU A 790 -5.45 -31.60 -9.10
N MET A 791 -5.01 -32.81 -8.74
CA MET A 791 -3.97 -33.01 -7.72
C MET A 791 -2.62 -32.48 -8.21
N GLU A 792 -2.21 -32.72 -9.44
CA GLU A 792 -1.00 -32.15 -10.06
C GLU A 792 -1.00 -30.62 -9.92
N ARG A 793 -2.10 -29.98 -10.30
CA ARG A 793 -2.28 -28.53 -10.23
C ARG A 793 -2.20 -28.02 -8.79
N VAL A 794 -2.97 -28.60 -7.88
CA VAL A 794 -3.08 -28.13 -6.49
C VAL A 794 -1.77 -28.33 -5.72
N TYR A 795 -1.13 -29.51 -5.89
CA TYR A 795 0.11 -29.79 -5.17
C TYR A 795 1.29 -28.98 -5.70
N LEU A 796 1.39 -28.77 -7.01
CA LEU A 796 2.38 -27.88 -7.59
C LEU A 796 2.20 -26.44 -7.09
N LEU A 797 0.98 -25.89 -7.12
CA LEU A 797 0.70 -24.56 -6.59
C LEU A 797 1.05 -24.45 -5.10
N LYS A 798 0.71 -25.48 -4.31
CA LYS A 798 1.01 -25.50 -2.88
C LYS A 798 2.52 -25.53 -2.60
N ALA A 799 3.27 -26.34 -3.35
CA ALA A 799 4.73 -26.40 -3.24
C ALA A 799 5.35 -25.04 -3.61
N VAL A 800 4.93 -24.46 -4.74
CA VAL A 800 5.36 -23.13 -5.19
C VAL A 800 5.07 -22.09 -4.11
N ASP A 801 3.84 -22.00 -3.60
CA ASP A 801 3.47 -20.98 -2.61
C ASP A 801 4.26 -21.14 -1.31
N THR A 802 4.47 -22.38 -0.85
CA THR A 802 5.21 -22.64 0.39
C THR A 802 6.68 -22.22 0.27
N HIS A 803 7.35 -22.63 -0.79
CA HIS A 803 8.77 -22.33 -0.98
C HIS A 803 9.01 -20.88 -1.40
N TRP A 804 8.11 -20.29 -2.18
CA TRP A 804 8.19 -18.87 -2.54
C TRP A 804 8.07 -17.95 -1.32
N MET A 805 7.12 -18.22 -0.40
CA MET A 805 7.02 -17.45 0.84
C MET A 805 8.26 -17.59 1.73
N ALA A 806 8.82 -18.80 1.82
CA ALA A 806 10.07 -19.02 2.57
C ALA A 806 11.26 -18.29 1.90
N HIS A 807 11.32 -18.28 0.57
CA HIS A 807 12.35 -17.60 -0.19
C HIS A 807 12.30 -16.06 -0.02
N ILE A 808 11.10 -15.45 -0.04
CA ILE A 808 10.95 -14.01 0.24
C ILE A 808 11.56 -13.66 1.61
N ASP A 809 11.26 -14.45 2.63
CA ASP A 809 11.78 -14.24 3.99
C ASP A 809 13.32 -14.41 4.04
N ALA A 810 13.84 -15.44 3.38
CA ALA A 810 15.29 -15.67 3.29
C ALA A 810 16.02 -14.54 2.53
N MET A 811 15.42 -14.00 1.47
CA MET A 811 15.95 -12.85 0.73
C MET A 811 15.96 -11.56 1.56
N ASP A 812 14.95 -11.34 2.41
CA ASP A 812 14.91 -10.21 3.34
C ASP A 812 16.01 -10.34 4.41
N GLN A 813 16.26 -11.56 4.92
CA GLN A 813 17.37 -11.83 5.84
C GLN A 813 18.73 -11.60 5.17
N LEU A 814 18.93 -12.09 3.93
CA LEU A 814 20.13 -11.85 3.15
C LEU A 814 20.40 -10.35 2.97
N LYS A 815 19.37 -9.57 2.63
CA LYS A 815 19.46 -8.12 2.45
C LYS A 815 19.96 -7.40 3.70
N SER A 816 19.55 -7.85 4.88
CA SER A 816 19.98 -7.28 6.16
C SER A 816 21.48 -7.49 6.43
N GLY A 817 22.04 -8.67 6.04
CA GLY A 817 23.44 -9.02 6.26
C GLY A 817 24.40 -8.54 5.17
N ILE A 818 23.95 -8.47 3.92
CA ILE A 818 24.81 -8.28 2.75
C ILE A 818 25.54 -6.92 2.74
N ARG A 819 24.98 -5.89 3.38
CA ARG A 819 25.59 -4.55 3.47
C ARG A 819 26.96 -4.55 4.14
N LEU A 820 27.23 -5.49 5.02
CA LEU A 820 28.52 -5.62 5.70
C LEU A 820 29.65 -5.98 4.74
N ARG A 821 29.34 -6.57 3.57
CA ARG A 821 30.34 -6.93 2.56
C ARG A 821 30.96 -5.72 1.86
N SER A 822 30.33 -4.55 1.96
CA SER A 822 30.92 -3.29 1.46
C SER A 822 32.28 -2.96 2.11
N TYR A 823 32.52 -3.42 3.35
CA TYR A 823 33.84 -3.28 3.99
C TYR A 823 34.94 -4.10 3.28
N GLY A 824 34.56 -5.17 2.58
CA GLY A 824 35.43 -5.97 1.74
C GLY A 824 35.61 -5.44 0.32
N GLN A 825 35.13 -4.22 0.01
CA GLN A 825 35.14 -3.59 -1.33
C GLN A 825 34.30 -4.35 -2.38
N HIS A 826 33.37 -5.18 -1.96
CA HIS A 826 32.37 -5.81 -2.82
C HIS A 826 31.13 -4.90 -2.93
N ASP A 827 30.54 -4.86 -4.13
CA ASP A 827 29.26 -4.17 -4.31
C ASP A 827 28.12 -5.01 -3.70
N PRO A 828 27.44 -4.51 -2.64
CA PRO A 828 26.40 -5.29 -1.96
C PRO A 828 25.24 -5.74 -2.86
N VAL A 829 24.90 -4.96 -3.89
CA VAL A 829 23.80 -5.30 -4.81
C VAL A 829 24.22 -6.44 -5.74
N VAL A 830 25.48 -6.47 -6.16
CA VAL A 830 26.03 -7.56 -6.99
C VAL A 830 26.06 -8.86 -6.20
N GLU A 831 26.59 -8.82 -4.97
CA GLU A 831 26.62 -9.98 -4.07
C GLU A 831 25.20 -10.49 -3.76
N TYR A 832 24.27 -9.59 -3.45
CA TYR A 832 22.85 -9.93 -3.24
C TYR A 832 22.22 -10.63 -4.44
N ARG A 833 22.60 -10.21 -5.65
CA ARG A 833 22.12 -10.83 -6.89
C ARG A 833 22.68 -12.24 -7.06
N LEU A 834 23.96 -12.44 -6.79
CA LEU A 834 24.61 -13.74 -6.94
C LEU A 834 24.06 -14.75 -5.94
N GLU A 835 24.07 -14.42 -4.65
CA GLU A 835 23.53 -15.32 -3.61
C GLU A 835 22.02 -15.54 -3.76
N GLY A 836 21.28 -14.47 -4.12
CA GLY A 836 19.83 -14.59 -4.38
C GLY A 836 19.52 -15.47 -5.60
N PHE A 837 20.43 -15.58 -6.57
CA PHE A 837 20.29 -16.52 -7.68
C PHE A 837 20.48 -17.97 -7.22
N ASP A 838 21.53 -18.23 -6.44
CA ASP A 838 21.80 -19.57 -5.90
C ASP A 838 20.64 -20.04 -5.00
N MET A 839 20.13 -19.16 -4.13
CA MET A 839 18.96 -19.44 -3.28
C MET A 839 17.68 -19.68 -4.09
N PHE A 840 17.51 -19.01 -5.22
CA PHE A 840 16.37 -19.20 -6.10
C PHE A 840 16.43 -20.57 -6.80
N ASP A 841 17.61 -20.98 -7.27
CA ASP A 841 17.79 -22.29 -7.88
C ASP A 841 17.54 -23.41 -6.86
N GLU A 842 18.02 -23.29 -5.63
CA GLU A 842 17.71 -24.20 -4.53
C GLU A 842 16.21 -24.28 -4.26
N MET A 843 15.52 -23.13 -4.24
CA MET A 843 14.07 -23.09 -4.09
C MET A 843 13.34 -23.84 -5.21
N ILE A 844 13.77 -23.70 -6.46
CA ILE A 844 13.17 -24.42 -7.60
C ILE A 844 13.38 -25.93 -7.45
N GLU A 845 14.55 -26.37 -7.00
CA GLU A 845 14.83 -27.78 -6.70
C GLU A 845 13.90 -28.32 -5.61
N ASN A 846 13.72 -27.56 -4.52
CA ASN A 846 12.81 -27.91 -3.42
C ASN A 846 11.35 -28.01 -3.89
N ILE A 847 10.90 -27.14 -4.79
CA ILE A 847 9.54 -27.21 -5.39
C ILE A 847 9.38 -28.51 -6.18
N ARG A 848 10.39 -28.90 -7.00
CA ARG A 848 10.36 -30.15 -7.77
C ARG A 848 10.29 -31.38 -6.86
N GLU A 849 11.13 -31.38 -5.83
CA GLU A 849 11.20 -32.47 -4.86
C GLU A 849 9.89 -32.64 -4.10
N ASP A 850 9.33 -31.57 -3.56
CA ASP A 850 8.06 -31.63 -2.82
C ASP A 850 6.88 -32.01 -3.73
N THR A 851 6.86 -31.52 -4.97
CA THR A 851 5.84 -31.90 -5.97
C THR A 851 5.92 -33.39 -6.27
N MET A 852 7.13 -33.91 -6.52
CA MET A 852 7.37 -35.34 -6.71
C MET A 852 6.88 -36.16 -5.51
N LYS A 853 7.30 -35.82 -4.29
CA LYS A 853 6.88 -36.53 -3.07
C LYS A 853 5.37 -36.53 -2.90
N MET A 854 4.72 -35.38 -3.12
CA MET A 854 3.28 -35.28 -2.99
C MET A 854 2.55 -36.11 -4.03
N MET A 855 3.00 -36.12 -5.28
CA MET A 855 2.36 -36.88 -6.36
C MET A 855 2.57 -38.39 -6.23
N LEU A 856 3.68 -38.84 -5.67
CA LEU A 856 3.92 -40.27 -5.44
C LEU A 856 3.19 -40.82 -4.21
N ILE A 857 2.97 -40.02 -3.17
CA ILE A 857 2.40 -40.47 -1.89
C ILE A 857 0.89 -40.20 -1.78
N MET A 858 0.46 -39.02 -2.16
CA MET A 858 -0.89 -38.52 -1.82
C MET A 858 -2.04 -39.18 -2.59
N PRO A 859 -1.92 -39.55 -3.87
CA PRO A 859 -3.03 -40.21 -4.59
C PRO A 859 -3.49 -41.49 -3.88
N LYS A 860 -2.57 -42.33 -3.45
CA LYS A 860 -2.88 -43.57 -2.67
C LYS A 860 -3.59 -43.25 -1.37
N ARG A 861 -3.11 -42.22 -0.60
CA ARG A 861 -3.76 -41.77 0.64
C ARG A 861 -5.17 -41.26 0.40
N VAL A 862 -5.38 -40.46 -0.63
CA VAL A 862 -6.71 -39.93 -0.99
C VAL A 862 -7.65 -41.09 -1.33
N TYR A 863 -7.23 -42.07 -2.13
CA TYR A 863 -7.99 -43.25 -2.44
C TYR A 863 -8.39 -44.04 -1.18
N GLU A 864 -7.46 -44.29 -0.28
CA GLU A 864 -7.73 -44.98 0.99
C GLU A 864 -8.76 -44.21 1.85
N ILE A 865 -8.66 -42.86 1.91
CA ILE A 865 -9.62 -42.02 2.62
C ILE A 865 -11.00 -42.09 1.95
N GLN A 866 -11.09 -42.04 0.63
CA GLN A 866 -12.36 -42.13 -0.11
C GLN A 866 -13.03 -43.51 0.14
N LYS A 867 -12.29 -44.59 0.02
CA LYS A 867 -12.80 -45.94 0.33
C LYS A 867 -13.31 -46.05 1.78
N ARG A 868 -12.59 -45.45 2.74
CA ARG A 868 -13.01 -45.44 4.14
C ARG A 868 -14.30 -44.62 4.33
N GLN A 869 -14.44 -43.51 3.64
CA GLN A 869 -15.66 -42.71 3.69
C GLN A 869 -16.85 -43.40 3.07
N GLU A 870 -16.66 -44.06 1.92
CA GLU A 870 -17.70 -44.87 1.26
C GLU A 870 -18.17 -46.01 2.16
N ALA A 871 -17.25 -46.76 2.77
CA ALA A 871 -17.58 -47.80 3.72
C ALA A 871 -18.37 -47.29 4.94
N ILE A 872 -18.02 -46.11 5.49
CA ILE A 872 -18.75 -45.45 6.60
C ILE A 872 -20.16 -45.06 6.12
N GLU A 873 -20.28 -44.51 4.92
CA GLU A 873 -21.58 -44.09 4.38
C GLU A 873 -22.48 -45.30 4.06
N GLU A 874 -21.93 -46.39 3.52
CA GLU A 874 -22.67 -47.65 3.29
C GLU A 874 -23.14 -48.25 4.62
N ALA A 875 -22.26 -48.29 5.61
CA ALA A 875 -22.62 -48.74 6.97
C ALA A 875 -23.73 -47.88 7.58
N ARG A 876 -23.68 -46.57 7.40
CA ARG A 876 -24.73 -45.64 7.82
C ARG A 876 -26.05 -45.88 7.11
N LYS A 877 -26.04 -46.04 5.77
CA LYS A 877 -27.25 -46.37 4.97
C LYS A 877 -27.83 -47.73 5.36
N ALA A 878 -26.99 -48.71 5.65
CA ALA A 878 -27.43 -50.04 6.16
C ALA A 878 -28.09 -49.93 7.55
N ALA A 879 -27.48 -49.16 8.45
CA ALA A 879 -28.04 -48.93 9.80
C ALA A 879 -29.37 -48.15 9.74
N GLU A 880 -29.48 -47.16 8.85
CA GLU A 880 -30.74 -46.43 8.61
C GLU A 880 -31.83 -47.34 8.05
N LYS A 881 -31.50 -48.25 7.10
CA LYS A 881 -32.43 -49.25 6.57
C LYS A 881 -32.89 -50.25 7.67
N GLN A 882 -31.96 -50.71 8.50
CA GLN A 882 -32.31 -51.59 9.62
C GLN A 882 -33.20 -50.89 10.68
N ALA A 883 -32.88 -49.62 10.97
CA ALA A 883 -33.71 -48.83 11.88
C ALA A 883 -35.12 -48.57 11.33
N ALA A 884 -35.23 -48.27 10.02
CA ALA A 884 -36.50 -48.07 9.36
C ALA A 884 -37.33 -49.38 9.31
N ALA A 885 -36.68 -50.54 9.03
CA ALA A 885 -37.33 -51.86 9.06
C ALA A 885 -37.80 -52.22 10.49
N ALA A 886 -36.98 -51.98 11.49
CA ALA A 886 -37.36 -52.18 12.92
C ALA A 886 -38.53 -51.28 13.36
N HIS A 887 -38.54 -50.01 12.89
CA HIS A 887 -39.63 -49.07 13.12
C HIS A 887 -40.95 -49.52 12.44
N GLN A 888 -40.86 -50.13 11.26
CA GLN A 888 -42.03 -50.65 10.52
C GLN A 888 -42.59 -51.91 11.18
N VAL A 889 -41.73 -52.75 11.72
CA VAL A 889 -42.11 -53.94 12.50
C VAL A 889 -42.78 -53.53 13.82
N MET A 890 -42.30 -52.49 14.51
CA MET A 890 -42.89 -51.95 15.75
C MET A 890 -44.25 -51.28 15.48
N LEU A 891 -44.42 -50.59 14.36
CA LEU A 891 -45.70 -50.01 13.93
C LEU A 891 -46.74 -51.09 13.66
N ASN A 892 -46.34 -52.26 13.12
CA ASN A 892 -47.23 -53.39 12.86
C ASN A 892 -47.63 -54.19 14.11
N ASN A 893 -46.85 -54.11 15.22
CA ASN A 893 -47.08 -54.83 16.45
C ASN A 893 -47.79 -54.06 17.55
N GLY A 894 -48.08 -52.73 17.37
CA GLY A 894 -48.91 -51.96 18.29
C GLY A 894 -48.25 -51.65 19.63
N GLU A 895 -46.93 -51.71 19.76
CA GLU A 895 -46.19 -51.37 21.02
C GLU A 895 -45.78 -49.92 21.08
N GLU A 896 -45.98 -49.28 22.24
CA GLU A 896 -45.61 -47.91 22.53
C GLU A 896 -44.10 -47.69 22.42
N GLN A 897 -43.70 -46.55 21.86
CA GLN A 897 -42.32 -46.13 21.58
C GLN A 897 -41.41 -46.23 22.83
N PRO A 898 -40.23 -46.86 22.71
CA PRO A 898 -39.20 -46.75 23.74
C PRO A 898 -38.53 -45.38 23.68
N LYS A 899 -38.52 -44.68 24.76
CA LYS A 899 -37.80 -43.39 24.94
C LYS A 899 -36.28 -43.65 24.91
N ALA A 900 -35.67 -43.39 23.80
CA ALA A 900 -34.26 -43.19 23.48
C ALA A 900 -33.75 -44.18 22.42
N ASN A 901 -33.38 -43.62 21.29
CA ASN A 901 -32.77 -44.34 20.19
C ASN A 901 -31.25 -44.50 20.42
N PRO A 902 -30.69 -45.71 20.60
CA PRO A 902 -29.27 -45.93 20.85
C PRO A 902 -28.36 -45.34 19.76
N VAL A 903 -28.86 -45.18 18.50
CA VAL A 903 -28.14 -44.59 17.40
C VAL A 903 -27.92 -43.10 17.60
N GLN A 904 -28.87 -42.37 18.19
CA GLN A 904 -28.68 -40.97 18.52
C GLN A 904 -27.71 -40.75 19.70
N ALA A 905 -27.56 -41.71 20.58
CA ALA A 905 -26.57 -41.68 21.65
C ALA A 905 -25.15 -41.98 21.13
N ALA A 906 -25.02 -42.84 20.12
CA ALA A 906 -23.74 -43.09 19.43
C ALA A 906 -23.31 -41.89 18.57
N LEU A 907 -24.24 -41.29 17.81
CA LEU A 907 -23.98 -40.07 17.02
C LEU A 907 -23.64 -38.85 17.90
N LYS A 908 -24.21 -38.74 19.11
CA LYS A 908 -23.80 -37.69 20.03
C LYS A 908 -22.42 -37.95 20.65
N ARG A 909 -21.96 -39.20 20.77
CA ARG A 909 -20.60 -39.52 21.21
C ARG A 909 -19.55 -39.29 20.12
N GLU A 910 -19.86 -39.53 18.84
CA GLU A 910 -18.97 -39.18 17.74
C GLU A 910 -18.86 -37.68 17.45
N GLN A 911 -19.90 -36.89 17.74
CA GLN A 911 -19.81 -35.41 17.65
C GLN A 911 -18.91 -34.78 18.73
N VAL A 912 -18.52 -35.48 19.77
CA VAL A 912 -17.62 -35.03 20.84
C VAL A 912 -16.15 -35.35 20.52
N ALA A 913 -15.90 -36.25 19.55
CA ALA A 913 -14.55 -36.64 19.13
C ALA A 913 -14.25 -36.12 17.70
N LYS A 914 -14.46 -34.84 17.40
CA LYS A 914 -13.85 -34.20 16.22
C LYS A 914 -12.42 -33.87 16.55
N PRO A 915 -11.44 -34.32 15.74
CA PRO A 915 -10.07 -33.92 15.90
C PRO A 915 -9.99 -32.39 15.66
N THR A 916 -9.24 -31.74 16.52
CA THR A 916 -8.84 -30.35 16.39
C THR A 916 -8.30 -30.13 14.99
N LYS A 917 -8.93 -29.29 14.18
CA LYS A 917 -8.39 -28.86 12.90
C LYS A 917 -7.13 -28.05 13.19
N THR A 918 -5.99 -28.61 12.88
CA THR A 918 -4.78 -27.85 12.67
C THR A 918 -4.93 -27.04 11.39
N SER A 919 -4.81 -25.75 11.57
CA SER A 919 -4.33 -24.69 10.73
C SER A 919 -4.68 -24.68 9.23
N GLY A 920 -5.13 -23.54 8.83
CA GLY A 920 -4.90 -22.98 7.49
C GLY A 920 -6.14 -22.96 6.64
N ASP A 921 -6.92 -21.94 6.80
CA ASP A 921 -7.22 -21.01 5.72
C ASP A 921 -8.09 -19.89 6.31
N GLY A 922 -7.57 -18.68 6.26
CA GLY A 922 -8.32 -17.50 6.63
C GLY A 922 -9.17 -17.04 5.47
N THR A 923 -10.41 -17.45 5.42
CA THR A 923 -11.50 -16.69 4.80
C THR A 923 -12.82 -17.31 5.25
N ASP A 924 -13.43 -16.75 6.28
CA ASP A 924 -14.88 -16.65 6.45
C ASP A 924 -15.20 -15.89 7.75
N THR A 925 -15.19 -14.58 7.67
CA THR A 925 -15.90 -13.75 8.64
C THR A 925 -17.35 -13.55 8.21
N ALA A 926 -18.13 -14.62 8.28
CA ALA A 926 -19.57 -14.47 8.36
C ALA A 926 -19.93 -14.10 9.79
N ASN A 927 -20.39 -12.89 10.00
CA ASN A 927 -20.98 -12.38 11.23
C ASN A 927 -22.03 -13.35 11.77
N LYS A 928 -21.62 -14.23 12.68
CA LYS A 928 -22.54 -14.89 13.58
C LYS A 928 -22.61 -14.09 14.87
N THR A 929 -23.71 -13.37 15.02
CA THR A 929 -24.11 -12.74 16.29
C THR A 929 -23.97 -13.74 17.43
N VAL A 930 -22.91 -13.59 18.23
CA VAL A 930 -22.73 -14.34 19.46
C VAL A 930 -23.77 -13.81 20.45
N ARG A 931 -24.84 -14.58 20.69
CA ARG A 931 -25.73 -14.32 21.81
C ARG A 931 -24.87 -14.42 23.07
N LYS A 932 -24.56 -13.27 23.67
CA LYS A 932 -23.96 -13.20 25.00
C LYS A 932 -24.87 -14.01 25.98
N GLY A 933 -24.34 -15.08 26.50
CA GLY A 933 -24.99 -15.82 27.59
C GLY A 933 -25.30 -14.86 28.74
N LYS A 934 -26.47 -15.01 29.38
CA LYS A 934 -26.85 -14.21 30.55
C LYS A 934 -25.70 -14.19 31.57
N LYS A 935 -25.19 -13.00 31.88
CA LYS A 935 -24.21 -12.82 32.96
C LYS A 935 -24.86 -13.28 34.25
N ILE A 936 -24.26 -14.27 34.92
CA ILE A 936 -24.70 -14.78 36.19
C ILE A 936 -24.42 -13.71 37.24
N GLY A 937 -25.49 -13.26 37.91
CA GLY A 937 -25.37 -12.24 38.96
C GLY A 937 -24.70 -12.81 40.22
N ARG A 938 -24.01 -11.97 40.96
CA ARG A 938 -23.31 -12.40 42.22
C ARG A 938 -24.21 -13.12 43.23
N ASN A 939 -25.52 -12.89 43.20
CA ASN A 939 -26.51 -13.47 44.09
C ASN A 939 -27.30 -14.66 43.50
N ASP A 940 -27.07 -15.00 42.24
CA ASP A 940 -27.74 -16.12 41.57
C ASP A 940 -27.22 -17.48 42.06
N PRO A 941 -28.00 -18.57 41.95
CA PRO A 941 -27.52 -19.91 42.25
C PRO A 941 -26.32 -20.28 41.41
N CYS A 942 -25.30 -20.89 42.04
CA CYS A 942 -24.08 -21.25 41.34
C CYS A 942 -24.34 -22.38 40.31
N PRO A 943 -23.87 -22.25 39.06
CA PRO A 943 -24.09 -23.23 38.00
C PRO A 943 -23.41 -24.59 38.28
N CYS A 944 -22.53 -24.69 39.28
CA CYS A 944 -21.90 -25.94 39.67
C CYS A 944 -22.83 -26.91 40.41
N GLY A 945 -24.10 -26.56 40.66
CA GLY A 945 -25.08 -27.42 41.33
C GLY A 945 -24.94 -27.50 42.84
N SER A 946 -24.08 -26.68 43.47
CA SER A 946 -23.81 -26.71 44.93
C SER A 946 -24.93 -26.12 45.81
N GLY A 947 -26.00 -25.54 45.22
CA GLY A 947 -27.08 -24.85 45.93
C GLY A 947 -26.68 -23.53 46.60
N LYS A 948 -25.40 -23.08 46.47
CA LYS A 948 -24.90 -21.84 47.05
C LYS A 948 -24.97 -20.69 46.03
N LYS A 949 -25.06 -19.45 46.53
CA LYS A 949 -24.99 -18.25 45.65
C LYS A 949 -23.62 -18.17 44.96
N TYR A 950 -23.56 -17.69 43.71
CA TYR A 950 -22.35 -17.65 42.90
C TYR A 950 -21.16 -17.00 43.63
N LYS A 951 -21.36 -15.85 44.31
CA LYS A 951 -20.34 -15.17 45.13
C LYS A 951 -19.81 -15.95 46.34
N LYS A 952 -20.49 -17.02 46.74
CA LYS A 952 -20.06 -17.89 47.84
C LYS A 952 -19.61 -19.28 47.40
N CYS A 953 -19.43 -19.47 46.09
CA CYS A 953 -18.98 -20.71 45.47
C CYS A 953 -17.96 -20.42 44.37
N CYS A 954 -18.25 -20.69 43.12
CA CYS A 954 -17.30 -20.53 42.00
C CYS A 954 -16.96 -19.07 41.65
N GLY A 955 -17.72 -18.08 42.10
CA GLY A 955 -17.45 -16.66 41.95
C GLY A 955 -16.91 -15.98 43.22
N ARG A 956 -16.20 -16.72 44.08
CA ARG A 956 -15.64 -16.20 45.35
C ARG A 956 -14.40 -15.34 45.09
N ASP A 957 -13.63 -15.68 44.03
CA ASP A 957 -12.37 -15.06 43.67
C ASP A 957 -12.46 -14.35 42.28
N ALA A 958 -13.70 -14.09 41.77
CA ALA A 958 -13.99 -13.42 40.52
C ALA A 958 -14.51 -11.99 40.76
#